data_fd821d2f0ccfa98c4de251a2f7626255
#
_entry.id   fd821d2f0ccfa98c4de251a2f7626255
#
_cell.length_a   1.000
_cell.length_b   1.000
_cell.length_c   1.000
_cell.angle_alpha   90.00
_cell.angle_beta   90.00
_cell.angle_gamma   90.00
#
_symmetry.space_group_name_H-M   'P 1'
#
loop_
_entity.id
_entity.type
_entity.pdbx_description
1 polymer ?
#
loop_
_entity_poly.entity_id
_entity_poly.type
_entity_poly.pdbx_seq_one_letter_code
_entity_poly.pdbx_strand_id
1 'polypeptide(L)'
;MTRRTIFPLLALPLASLCITLAVPASASDARGVLPLVPLPDSIALRNGSFRIDVRTSIQVSSTSPNLNEIGRFLAARLRASTGYPLPLDTAVVFKPGALPPNVIMLSLPDPGGSWRNGAYELIVAKDRIDILAPSPAGAFYALQTLFQLLPVEFEYGSPVYGVNWEVPCVEIRDAPRFSWRGMHLDVGRHFFGKKFVEEYIDLISRYKFNVFHWHLTDDQGWRIEIKKYPKLTTVGAWRKETMGDGQPHGGYYTQDEIREVVAYAKERFVTIVPEIEMPGHSTAALASYPELSCTGGPFDVQTKWRVFDDVYCAGNEKTFAFLEDVLAEVIPLFPGEYVHIGGDECPKTRWKVCPLCQARMKAEGLATEHELQSYFVRRIEKFLNARGKRLIGWDEILEGGLAPNATVMSWRGIDGGIAAAMSGHDVVMTPTSNCYFDYRQGLTGEPEPVGALLALDQVYAYEPVPGALTAEQALHILGAQGNVWTEQIPDKRKVEYMAFPRACAMSEVVWSPAGKKNFQDFSARMAGQYARLVARGVNVRIPPPAGFEGTYLLFGDTSVTIKSQVPGSILRYTTDGTLPTLDSRDVTGPVPVRESMTIKGRAFLPGGGMSPVPVGVYSIVDKEINGVACRIAPKRASAARADTLRGVTYRMSLEGLPLSADSATVILDSYFTTREEGVYTFTIAQGDSTVLAIDGSPAVNNRAADWWDLPAGRFHLRSGPHAISVMVAASGHGPALDITVQGPGLEAQQIPASMLSRRPH
;
A
#
# COMPACT_ATOMS: atom_id res chain seq x y z
N MET A 1 7.77 -18.19 -75.80
CA MET A 1 8.15 -16.77 -75.98
C MET A 1 7.08 -15.91 -75.30
N THR A 2 7.30 -15.48 -74.09
CA THR A 2 6.48 -14.46 -73.43
C THR A 2 7.39 -13.71 -72.44
N ARG A 3 7.61 -12.48 -72.78
CA ARG A 3 8.46 -11.54 -72.00
C ARG A 3 7.75 -11.17 -70.69
N ARG A 4 8.41 -11.36 -69.55
CA ARG A 4 8.06 -10.78 -68.25
C ARG A 4 8.72 -9.41 -68.13
N THR A 5 7.90 -8.38 -68.01
CA THR A 5 8.32 -6.99 -67.71
C THR A 5 8.51 -6.87 -66.21
N ILE A 6 9.73 -6.47 -65.78
CA ILE A 6 10.06 -6.16 -64.38
C ILE A 6 9.86 -4.66 -64.17
N PHE A 7 9.00 -4.27 -63.24
CA PHE A 7 8.90 -2.88 -62.76
C PHE A 7 9.85 -2.72 -61.54
N PRO A 8 10.61 -1.64 -61.46
CA PRO A 8 11.42 -1.37 -60.28
C PRO A 8 10.55 -0.74 -59.18
N LEU A 9 10.59 -1.31 -57.97
CA LEU A 9 10.07 -0.67 -56.76
C LEU A 9 10.98 0.52 -56.38
N LEU A 10 10.42 1.71 -56.41
CA LEU A 10 10.98 2.88 -55.77
C LEU A 10 10.81 2.74 -54.25
N ALA A 11 11.95 2.59 -53.52
CA ALA A 11 12.02 2.73 -52.08
C ALA A 11 12.03 4.22 -51.72
N LEU A 12 10.94 4.69 -51.11
CA LEU A 12 10.90 5.97 -50.41
C LEU A 12 11.55 5.80 -49.01
N PRO A 13 12.47 6.67 -48.61
CA PRO A 13 12.96 6.63 -47.26
C PRO A 13 11.90 7.18 -46.29
N LEU A 14 11.44 6.36 -45.34
CA LEU A 14 10.73 6.84 -44.16
C LEU A 14 11.70 7.71 -43.32
N ALA A 15 11.52 9.02 -43.42
CA ALA A 15 12.12 9.94 -42.46
C ALA A 15 11.38 9.78 -41.13
N SER A 16 11.98 9.07 -40.18
CA SER A 16 11.57 9.07 -38.77
C SER A 16 11.72 10.49 -38.23
N LEU A 17 10.60 11.19 -38.12
CA LEU A 17 10.53 12.47 -37.43
C LEU A 17 10.64 12.18 -35.91
N CYS A 18 11.85 12.16 -35.37
CA CYS A 18 12.10 12.23 -33.94
C CYS A 18 11.67 13.63 -33.48
N ILE A 19 10.45 13.75 -33.00
CA ILE A 19 10.03 14.91 -32.22
C ILE A 19 10.75 14.78 -30.86
N THR A 20 11.91 15.40 -30.74
CA THR A 20 12.54 15.67 -29.46
C THR A 20 11.66 16.68 -28.74
N LEU A 21 10.72 16.19 -27.93
CA LEU A 21 10.12 16.99 -26.87
C LEU A 21 11.27 17.37 -25.93
N ALA A 22 11.73 18.61 -26.04
CA ALA A 22 12.63 19.19 -25.06
C ALA A 22 11.91 19.19 -23.71
N VAL A 23 12.23 18.21 -22.87
CA VAL A 23 11.86 18.24 -21.45
C VAL A 23 12.62 19.42 -20.87
N PRO A 24 11.96 20.42 -20.27
CA PRO A 24 12.69 21.53 -19.65
C PRO A 24 13.58 20.94 -18.55
N ALA A 25 14.86 21.33 -18.58
CA ALA A 25 15.86 20.96 -17.61
C ALA A 25 15.34 21.14 -16.18
N SER A 26 15.61 20.15 -15.35
CA SER A 26 15.43 20.08 -13.89
C SER A 26 14.75 21.32 -13.31
N ALA A 27 13.45 21.21 -13.06
CA ALA A 27 12.76 22.16 -12.23
C ALA A 27 13.30 22.02 -10.79
N SER A 28 14.37 22.76 -10.45
CA SER A 28 14.39 23.34 -9.12
C SER A 28 13.14 24.20 -9.07
N ASP A 29 12.14 23.75 -8.33
CA ASP A 29 10.91 24.49 -8.10
C ASP A 29 11.34 25.93 -7.75
N ALA A 30 10.64 26.94 -8.25
CA ALA A 30 10.97 28.37 -8.11
C ALA A 30 11.11 28.84 -6.63
N ARG A 31 11.01 27.93 -5.66
CA ARG A 31 11.17 28.12 -4.21
C ARG A 31 12.43 27.51 -3.60
N GLY A 32 13.30 26.85 -4.36
CA GLY A 32 14.54 26.28 -3.83
C GLY A 32 14.36 25.01 -2.95
N VAL A 33 13.22 24.32 -3.06
CA VAL A 33 12.94 23.07 -2.30
C VAL A 33 13.66 21.90 -2.94
N LEU A 34 14.55 21.24 -2.20
CA LEU A 34 15.18 20.00 -2.65
C LEU A 34 14.18 18.84 -2.57
N PRO A 35 14.05 17.99 -3.59
CA PRO A 35 13.06 16.90 -3.62
C PRO A 35 13.54 15.67 -2.81
N LEU A 36 14.00 15.86 -1.57
CA LEU A 36 14.53 14.79 -0.71
C LEU A 36 13.43 14.14 0.12
N VAL A 37 13.30 12.82 0.01
CA VAL A 37 12.42 11.98 0.83
C VAL A 37 13.17 10.71 1.20
N PRO A 38 13.28 10.36 2.50
CA PRO A 38 12.85 11.11 3.68
C PRO A 38 13.64 12.40 3.89
N LEU A 39 13.03 13.38 4.59
CA LEU A 39 13.66 14.64 4.93
C LEU A 39 14.85 14.43 5.87
N PRO A 40 16.06 14.86 5.54
CA PRO A 40 17.22 14.77 6.41
C PRO A 40 17.11 15.59 7.70
N ASP A 41 17.89 15.18 8.71
CA ASP A 41 17.95 15.86 10.00
C ASP A 41 18.45 17.32 9.88
N SER A 42 19.43 17.59 9.00
CA SER A 42 19.92 18.95 8.74
C SER A 42 20.28 19.13 7.27
N ILE A 43 19.89 20.27 6.71
CA ILE A 43 20.19 20.65 5.33
C ILE A 43 20.62 22.13 5.32
N ALA A 44 21.79 22.42 4.77
CA ALA A 44 22.28 23.77 4.53
C ALA A 44 22.66 23.92 3.05
N LEU A 45 21.85 24.66 2.30
CA LEU A 45 22.13 24.98 0.89
C LEU A 45 23.35 25.90 0.80
N ARG A 46 24.17 25.69 -0.25
CA ARG A 46 25.32 26.51 -0.60
C ARG A 46 25.19 26.97 -2.05
N ASN A 47 25.93 28.02 -2.44
CA ASN A 47 25.87 28.56 -3.79
C ASN A 47 26.69 27.69 -4.78
N GLY A 48 26.06 27.33 -5.91
CA GLY A 48 26.67 26.62 -7.01
C GLY A 48 26.29 25.14 -7.05
N SER A 49 26.97 24.40 -7.91
CA SER A 49 26.76 22.97 -8.13
C SER A 49 28.09 22.25 -8.35
N PHE A 50 28.14 20.97 -8.03
CA PHE A 50 29.19 20.04 -8.47
C PHE A 50 28.76 19.41 -9.79
N ARG A 51 29.66 19.43 -10.78
CA ARG A 51 29.40 18.81 -12.09
C ARG A 51 30.13 17.49 -12.22
N ILE A 52 29.35 16.43 -12.44
CA ILE A 52 29.89 15.13 -12.80
C ILE A 52 30.20 15.14 -14.31
N ASP A 53 31.44 14.91 -14.68
CA ASP A 53 31.91 14.83 -16.08
C ASP A 53 32.89 13.66 -16.30
N VAL A 54 33.47 13.56 -17.47
CA VAL A 54 34.41 12.47 -17.85
C VAL A 54 35.67 12.41 -16.97
N ARG A 55 36.01 13.49 -16.25
CA ARG A 55 37.20 13.60 -15.37
C ARG A 55 36.85 13.24 -13.93
N THR A 56 35.57 13.12 -13.59
CA THR A 56 35.13 12.79 -12.23
C THR A 56 35.64 11.41 -11.86
N SER A 57 36.28 11.30 -10.70
CA SER A 57 36.73 10.02 -10.12
C SER A 57 36.02 9.75 -8.80
N ILE A 58 35.98 8.49 -8.42
CA ILE A 58 35.43 8.04 -7.12
C ILE A 58 36.58 7.49 -6.31
N GLN A 59 36.72 7.95 -5.07
CA GLN A 59 37.77 7.51 -4.16
C GLN A 59 37.18 6.98 -2.86
N VAL A 60 37.70 5.90 -2.35
CA VAL A 60 37.33 5.31 -1.09
C VAL A 60 38.53 5.32 -0.16
N SER A 61 38.47 6.11 0.90
CA SER A 61 39.53 6.23 1.91
C SER A 61 39.24 5.26 3.07
N SER A 62 39.46 3.98 2.82
CA SER A 62 39.30 2.96 3.87
C SER A 62 39.84 1.63 3.44
N THR A 63 40.33 0.86 4.40
CA THR A 63 40.64 -0.58 4.25
C THR A 63 39.43 -1.48 4.43
N SER A 64 38.24 -0.90 4.72
CA SER A 64 36.99 -1.66 4.92
C SER A 64 36.48 -2.25 3.59
N PRO A 65 36.42 -3.59 3.43
CA PRO A 65 35.86 -4.21 2.23
C PRO A 65 34.45 -3.76 1.91
N ASN A 66 33.63 -3.60 2.95
CA ASN A 66 32.21 -3.18 2.80
C ASN A 66 32.08 -1.76 2.25
N LEU A 67 32.95 -0.81 2.65
CA LEU A 67 32.94 0.54 2.09
C LEU A 67 33.38 0.55 0.62
N ASN A 68 34.31 -0.33 0.26
CA ASN A 68 34.71 -0.51 -1.12
C ASN A 68 33.58 -1.06 -2.00
N GLU A 69 32.70 -1.91 -1.46
CA GLU A 69 31.48 -2.36 -2.16
C GLU A 69 30.52 -1.21 -2.39
N ILE A 70 30.34 -0.31 -1.43
CA ILE A 70 29.54 0.92 -1.61
C ILE A 70 30.11 1.80 -2.72
N GLY A 71 31.45 1.96 -2.76
CA GLY A 71 32.12 2.66 -3.85
C GLY A 71 31.88 2.02 -5.23
N ARG A 72 31.89 0.69 -5.31
CA ARG A 72 31.54 -0.04 -6.56
C ARG A 72 30.07 0.16 -6.91
N PHE A 73 29.17 0.11 -5.95
CA PHE A 73 27.74 0.36 -6.16
C PHE A 73 27.51 1.78 -6.71
N LEU A 74 28.13 2.80 -6.11
CA LEU A 74 28.07 4.18 -6.60
C LEU A 74 28.58 4.29 -8.05
N ALA A 75 29.77 3.73 -8.31
CA ALA A 75 30.39 3.76 -9.64
C ALA A 75 29.50 3.09 -10.69
N ALA A 76 28.95 1.92 -10.39
CA ALA A 76 28.07 1.17 -11.28
C ALA A 76 26.82 1.98 -11.63
N ARG A 77 26.17 2.59 -10.62
CA ARG A 77 24.95 3.37 -10.80
C ARG A 77 25.18 4.64 -11.62
N LEU A 78 26.24 5.39 -11.32
CA LEU A 78 26.59 6.60 -12.06
C LEU A 78 27.00 6.29 -13.49
N ARG A 79 27.85 5.29 -13.72
CA ARG A 79 28.27 4.85 -15.07
C ARG A 79 27.08 4.45 -15.94
N ALA A 80 26.14 3.71 -15.36
CA ALA A 80 24.93 3.27 -16.08
C ALA A 80 24.12 4.45 -16.63
N SER A 81 23.97 5.53 -15.89
CA SER A 81 23.14 6.68 -16.30
C SER A 81 23.90 7.74 -17.06
N THR A 82 25.17 8.02 -16.69
CA THR A 82 25.97 9.08 -17.32
C THR A 82 26.73 8.62 -18.55
N GLY A 83 27.06 7.33 -18.65
CA GLY A 83 28.00 6.80 -19.65
C GLY A 83 29.48 7.21 -19.43
N TYR A 84 29.78 7.92 -18.32
CA TYR A 84 31.15 8.31 -18.01
C TYR A 84 31.96 7.17 -17.36
N PRO A 85 33.29 7.14 -17.53
CA PRO A 85 34.13 6.05 -17.01
C PRO A 85 34.25 6.01 -15.49
N LEU A 86 34.17 7.16 -14.82
CA LEU A 86 34.19 7.35 -13.36
C LEU A 86 35.14 6.36 -12.67
N PRO A 87 36.47 6.49 -12.85
CA PRO A 87 37.44 5.57 -12.28
C PRO A 87 37.27 5.52 -10.76
N LEU A 88 37.36 4.29 -10.22
CA LEU A 88 37.26 3.99 -8.79
C LEU A 88 38.61 3.62 -8.22
N ASP A 89 39.09 4.37 -7.23
CA ASP A 89 40.27 4.05 -6.44
C ASP A 89 39.88 3.70 -5.01
N THR A 90 40.25 2.51 -4.56
CA THR A 90 39.93 1.96 -3.22
C THR A 90 41.12 1.87 -2.29
N ALA A 91 42.29 2.37 -2.69
CA ALA A 91 43.53 2.31 -1.94
C ALA A 91 44.03 3.67 -1.45
N VAL A 92 43.14 4.68 -1.39
CA VAL A 92 43.56 6.05 -1.06
C VAL A 92 43.89 6.20 0.40
N VAL A 93 45.14 6.52 0.70
CA VAL A 93 45.59 6.96 2.01
C VAL A 93 45.36 8.49 2.09
N PHE A 94 44.46 8.94 2.94
CA PHE A 94 44.10 10.32 3.08
C PHE A 94 45.27 11.16 3.61
N LYS A 95 45.71 12.16 2.84
CA LYS A 95 46.56 13.25 3.35
C LYS A 95 45.74 14.53 3.34
N PRO A 96 45.44 15.14 4.49
CA PRO A 96 44.74 16.40 4.55
C PRO A 96 45.45 17.45 3.66
N GLY A 97 44.70 18.10 2.75
CA GLY A 97 45.19 19.19 1.90
C GLY A 97 45.67 18.79 0.49
N ALA A 98 45.63 17.52 0.07
CA ALA A 98 46.12 17.07 -1.22
C ALA A 98 45.05 16.33 -2.10
N LEU A 99 43.78 16.66 -1.96
CA LEU A 99 42.72 16.02 -2.78
C LEU A 99 42.69 16.62 -4.20
N PRO A 100 42.63 15.80 -5.24
CA PRO A 100 42.38 16.27 -6.58
C PRO A 100 40.99 16.92 -6.67
N PRO A 101 40.79 17.94 -7.53
CA PRO A 101 39.46 18.43 -7.83
C PRO A 101 38.67 17.41 -8.64
N ASN A 102 37.34 17.56 -8.64
CA ASN A 102 36.38 16.72 -9.37
C ASN A 102 36.35 15.27 -8.88
N VAL A 103 36.26 15.07 -7.56
CA VAL A 103 36.26 13.77 -6.90
C VAL A 103 34.99 13.57 -6.05
N ILE A 104 34.48 12.33 -6.01
CA ILE A 104 33.51 11.87 -5.05
C ILE A 104 34.25 10.97 -4.05
N MET A 105 34.33 11.43 -2.79
CA MET A 105 35.09 10.77 -1.74
C MET A 105 34.15 10.05 -0.77
N LEU A 106 34.40 8.78 -0.49
CA LEU A 106 33.77 8.02 0.60
C LEU A 106 34.81 7.76 1.70
N SER A 107 34.49 8.12 2.93
CA SER A 107 35.41 7.91 4.06
C SER A 107 34.65 7.56 5.35
N LEU A 108 35.36 6.88 6.26
CA LEU A 108 34.92 6.68 7.63
C LEU A 108 35.42 7.86 8.47
N PRO A 109 34.61 8.47 9.33
CA PRO A 109 35.08 9.47 10.28
C PRO A 109 35.96 8.84 11.36
N ASP A 110 36.68 9.69 12.07
CA ASP A 110 37.45 9.24 13.24
C ASP A 110 36.54 8.54 14.29
N PRO A 111 36.99 7.44 14.89
CA PRO A 111 36.17 6.63 15.80
C PRO A 111 35.72 7.35 17.09
N GLY A 112 36.22 8.54 17.39
CA GLY A 112 35.90 9.32 18.60
C GLY A 112 34.61 10.14 18.59
N GLY A 113 33.85 10.17 17.47
CA GLY A 113 32.61 10.92 17.37
C GLY A 113 31.38 10.15 17.87
N SER A 114 30.42 10.83 18.50
CA SER A 114 29.12 10.25 18.93
C SER A 114 28.14 10.16 17.74
N TRP A 115 28.39 9.21 16.84
CA TRP A 115 27.52 8.96 15.69
C TRP A 115 26.42 7.96 16.05
N ARG A 116 25.16 8.24 15.61
CA ARG A 116 24.08 7.27 15.67
C ARG A 116 24.29 6.18 14.60
N ASN A 117 23.76 4.98 14.81
CA ASN A 117 23.80 3.90 13.81
C ASN A 117 23.10 4.36 12.52
N GLY A 118 23.74 4.14 11.36
CA GLY A 118 23.22 4.54 10.05
C GLY A 118 23.31 6.06 9.76
N ALA A 119 23.97 6.84 10.63
CA ALA A 119 24.21 8.25 10.39
C ALA A 119 25.20 8.50 9.25
N TYR A 120 25.11 9.69 8.65
CA TYR A 120 26.05 10.15 7.63
C TYR A 120 26.11 11.68 7.55
N GLU A 121 27.17 12.16 6.94
CA GLU A 121 27.33 13.53 6.48
C GLU A 121 27.61 13.50 4.97
N LEU A 122 26.89 14.34 4.22
CA LEU A 122 27.07 14.53 2.77
C LEU A 122 27.35 16.00 2.53
N ILE A 123 28.56 16.30 2.03
CA ILE A 123 28.99 17.67 1.70
C ILE A 123 29.23 17.71 0.20
N VAL A 124 28.47 18.55 -0.50
CA VAL A 124 28.64 18.84 -1.92
C VAL A 124 29.22 20.23 -2.06
N ALA A 125 30.48 20.33 -2.46
CA ALA A 125 31.18 21.55 -2.85
C ALA A 125 31.30 21.62 -4.37
N LYS A 126 31.75 22.77 -4.93
CA LYS A 126 31.87 22.96 -6.39
C LYS A 126 32.92 22.04 -7.05
N ASP A 127 33.92 21.62 -6.28
CA ASP A 127 35.06 20.85 -6.74
C ASP A 127 35.08 19.40 -6.23
N ARG A 128 34.19 19.03 -5.28
CA ARG A 128 34.16 17.68 -4.72
C ARG A 128 32.82 17.38 -4.02
N ILE A 129 32.61 16.07 -3.83
CA ILE A 129 31.55 15.53 -2.95
C ILE A 129 32.24 14.67 -1.89
N ASP A 130 32.02 14.99 -0.61
CA ASP A 130 32.48 14.20 0.51
C ASP A 130 31.32 13.46 1.18
N ILE A 131 31.45 12.14 1.35
CA ILE A 131 30.51 11.28 2.08
C ILE A 131 31.27 10.71 3.27
N LEU A 132 30.85 11.10 4.47
CA LEU A 132 31.39 10.61 5.74
C LEU A 132 30.32 9.80 6.45
N ALA A 133 30.62 8.55 6.82
CA ALA A 133 29.69 7.71 7.56
C ALA A 133 30.44 6.74 8.48
N PRO A 134 29.99 6.55 9.73
CA PRO A 134 30.64 5.64 10.69
C PRO A 134 30.42 4.17 10.33
N SER A 135 29.50 3.89 9.42
CA SER A 135 29.18 2.53 8.99
C SER A 135 28.90 2.46 7.48
N PRO A 136 29.10 1.31 6.85
CA PRO A 136 28.73 1.10 5.44
C PRO A 136 27.24 1.38 5.18
N ALA A 137 26.35 1.07 6.12
CA ALA A 137 24.91 1.39 6.02
C ALA A 137 24.68 2.91 5.91
N GLY A 138 25.36 3.71 6.75
CA GLY A 138 25.29 5.17 6.68
C GLY A 138 25.78 5.69 5.32
N ALA A 139 26.89 5.16 4.81
CA ALA A 139 27.39 5.50 3.48
C ALA A 139 26.37 5.17 2.37
N PHE A 140 25.73 3.99 2.44
CA PHE A 140 24.67 3.62 1.51
C PHE A 140 23.49 4.60 1.57
N TYR A 141 23.04 5.00 2.76
CA TYR A 141 21.96 5.98 2.91
C TYR A 141 22.33 7.38 2.39
N ALA A 142 23.61 7.77 2.54
CA ALA A 142 24.13 8.99 1.91
C ALA A 142 24.03 8.93 0.38
N LEU A 143 24.34 7.76 -0.23
CA LEU A 143 24.17 7.56 -1.66
C LEU A 143 22.71 7.73 -2.10
N GLN A 144 21.73 7.20 -1.33
CA GLN A 144 20.32 7.38 -1.68
C GLN A 144 19.92 8.86 -1.67
N THR A 145 20.48 9.65 -0.75
CA THR A 145 20.28 11.11 -0.73
C THR A 145 20.97 11.79 -1.92
N LEU A 146 22.22 11.42 -2.23
CA LEU A 146 22.95 11.94 -3.39
C LEU A 146 22.20 11.68 -4.71
N PHE A 147 21.65 10.47 -4.87
CA PHE A 147 20.90 10.10 -6.07
C PHE A 147 19.64 10.93 -6.24
N GLN A 148 18.98 11.34 -5.16
CA GLN A 148 17.83 12.24 -5.23
C GLN A 148 18.20 13.69 -5.55
N LEU A 149 19.46 14.09 -5.36
CA LEU A 149 19.97 15.41 -5.75
C LEU A 149 20.37 15.48 -7.23
N LEU A 150 20.57 14.35 -7.90
CA LEU A 150 20.88 14.27 -9.33
C LEU A 150 19.65 14.60 -10.20
N PRO A 151 19.84 14.97 -11.47
CA PRO A 151 18.75 15.09 -12.44
C PRO A 151 17.90 13.83 -12.53
N VAL A 152 16.61 13.99 -12.88
CA VAL A 152 15.66 12.85 -12.94
C VAL A 152 16.08 11.77 -13.94
N GLU A 153 16.83 12.14 -14.95
CA GLU A 153 17.38 11.25 -15.98
C GLU A 153 18.31 10.17 -15.39
N PHE A 154 18.84 10.37 -14.19
CA PHE A 154 19.57 9.33 -13.44
C PHE A 154 18.72 8.07 -13.22
N GLU A 155 17.43 8.19 -13.16
CA GLU A 155 16.52 7.06 -12.88
C GLU A 155 16.30 6.12 -14.05
N TYR A 156 16.62 6.52 -15.30
CA TYR A 156 16.48 5.64 -16.48
C TYR A 156 17.44 4.43 -16.44
N GLY A 157 18.54 4.50 -15.69
CA GLY A 157 19.49 3.38 -15.55
C GLY A 157 20.21 2.99 -16.86
N SER A 158 20.16 3.86 -17.85
CA SER A 158 20.87 3.76 -19.13
C SER A 158 21.43 5.13 -19.50
N PRO A 159 22.50 5.21 -20.33
CA PRO A 159 23.13 6.49 -20.65
C PRO A 159 22.15 7.46 -21.32
N VAL A 160 22.06 8.68 -20.76
CA VAL A 160 21.29 9.79 -21.32
C VAL A 160 22.24 10.91 -21.70
N TYR A 161 22.34 11.16 -23.00
CA TYR A 161 23.26 12.18 -23.53
C TYR A 161 22.60 13.58 -23.49
N GLY A 162 23.46 14.62 -23.32
CA GLY A 162 23.01 16.02 -23.30
C GLY A 162 22.47 16.49 -21.95
N VAL A 163 22.51 15.65 -20.92
CA VAL A 163 22.13 16.02 -19.55
C VAL A 163 23.28 16.73 -18.86
N ASN A 164 22.99 17.84 -18.19
CA ASN A 164 23.92 18.45 -17.24
C ASN A 164 23.85 17.69 -15.91
N TRP A 165 24.81 16.81 -15.68
CA TRP A 165 24.91 16.01 -14.45
C TRP A 165 25.44 16.88 -13.30
N GLU A 166 24.55 17.73 -12.76
CA GLU A 166 24.88 18.66 -11.69
C GLU A 166 24.19 18.28 -10.39
N VAL A 167 24.94 18.40 -9.29
CA VAL A 167 24.45 18.21 -7.92
C VAL A 167 24.53 19.56 -7.22
N PRO A 168 23.46 20.13 -6.65
CA PRO A 168 23.52 21.42 -5.95
C PRO A 168 24.47 21.34 -4.76
N CYS A 169 25.22 22.41 -4.52
CA CYS A 169 26.08 22.50 -3.34
C CYS A 169 25.24 22.53 -2.06
N VAL A 170 25.50 21.58 -1.15
CA VAL A 170 24.71 21.39 0.06
C VAL A 170 25.54 20.70 1.13
N GLU A 171 25.25 20.97 2.38
CA GLU A 171 25.71 20.20 3.55
C GLU A 171 24.52 19.54 4.20
N ILE A 172 24.56 18.21 4.33
CA ILE A 172 23.51 17.39 4.91
C ILE A 172 24.11 16.56 6.03
N ARG A 173 23.48 16.62 7.23
CA ARG A 173 23.70 15.70 8.32
C ARG A 173 22.41 14.94 8.57
N ASP A 174 22.52 13.63 8.73
CA ASP A 174 21.34 12.80 8.77
C ASP A 174 21.56 11.50 9.53
N ALA A 175 20.50 10.99 10.15
CA ALA A 175 20.51 9.68 10.81
C ALA A 175 19.07 9.19 11.01
N PRO A 176 18.84 7.86 10.99
CA PRO A 176 17.51 7.31 11.20
C PRO A 176 17.00 7.57 12.62
N ARG A 177 15.68 7.83 12.72
CA ARG A 177 14.99 7.94 14.01
C ARG A 177 14.79 6.57 14.66
N PHE A 178 14.36 5.57 13.87
CA PHE A 178 14.06 4.22 14.33
C PHE A 178 15.01 3.18 13.77
N SER A 179 15.24 2.11 14.54
CA SER A 179 16.05 0.95 14.13
C SER A 179 15.29 0.04 13.13
N TRP A 180 13.96 -0.10 13.30
CA TRP A 180 13.09 -0.83 12.38
C TRP A 180 12.36 0.15 11.46
N ARG A 181 12.59 0.03 10.18
CA ARG A 181 11.94 0.80 9.12
C ARG A 181 11.51 -0.22 8.06
N GLY A 182 10.28 -0.73 8.22
CA GLY A 182 9.83 -1.92 7.53
C GLY A 182 8.89 -1.64 6.35
N MET A 183 8.95 -2.55 5.37
CA MET A 183 7.91 -2.78 4.36
C MET A 183 7.63 -4.27 4.26
N HIS A 184 6.36 -4.62 4.15
CA HIS A 184 5.89 -5.99 4.02
C HIS A 184 5.42 -6.26 2.59
N LEU A 185 5.48 -7.51 2.16
CA LEU A 185 4.84 -8.00 0.95
C LEU A 185 4.30 -9.42 1.19
N ASP A 186 2.99 -9.56 1.02
CA ASP A 186 2.32 -10.84 0.99
C ASP A 186 2.53 -11.52 -0.37
N VAL A 187 3.13 -12.70 -0.36
CA VAL A 187 3.27 -13.56 -1.55
C VAL A 187 2.47 -14.85 -1.43
N GLY A 188 1.78 -15.03 -0.30
CA GLY A 188 0.88 -16.15 -0.02
C GLY A 188 -0.41 -16.05 -0.81
N ARG A 189 -1.11 -14.89 -0.76
CA ARG A 189 -2.38 -14.67 -1.48
C ARG A 189 -2.15 -14.56 -2.98
N HIS A 190 -1.21 -13.72 -3.43
CA HIS A 190 -0.74 -13.73 -4.81
C HIS A 190 0.77 -13.90 -4.89
N PHE A 191 1.22 -14.79 -5.77
CA PHE A 191 2.63 -15.10 -5.91
C PHE A 191 3.31 -14.10 -6.85
N PHE A 192 4.45 -13.58 -6.43
CA PHE A 192 5.32 -12.71 -7.22
C PHE A 192 6.69 -13.37 -7.40
N GLY A 193 7.14 -13.49 -8.64
CA GLY A 193 8.45 -14.10 -8.94
C GLY A 193 9.63 -13.31 -8.34
N LYS A 194 10.76 -14.02 -8.13
CA LYS A 194 12.01 -13.50 -7.54
C LYS A 194 12.40 -12.12 -8.07
N LYS A 195 12.32 -11.91 -9.39
CA LYS A 195 12.70 -10.63 -10.00
C LYS A 195 11.93 -9.44 -9.45
N PHE A 196 10.61 -9.59 -9.25
CA PHE A 196 9.81 -8.49 -8.68
C PHE A 196 10.14 -8.28 -7.19
N VAL A 197 10.41 -9.34 -6.44
CA VAL A 197 10.85 -9.22 -5.04
C VAL A 197 12.16 -8.42 -4.95
N GLU A 198 13.12 -8.67 -5.83
CA GLU A 198 14.37 -7.88 -5.94
C GLU A 198 14.08 -6.42 -6.34
N GLU A 199 13.19 -6.18 -7.32
CA GLU A 199 12.75 -4.84 -7.72
C GLU A 199 12.10 -4.10 -6.54
N TYR A 200 11.27 -4.77 -5.75
CA TYR A 200 10.63 -4.21 -4.55
C TYR A 200 11.64 -3.85 -3.46
N ILE A 201 12.62 -4.72 -3.20
CA ILE A 201 13.73 -4.46 -2.28
C ILE A 201 14.55 -3.24 -2.74
N ASP A 202 14.85 -3.12 -4.05
CA ASP A 202 15.53 -1.94 -4.59
C ASP A 202 14.71 -0.67 -4.35
N LEU A 203 13.39 -0.69 -4.61
CA LEU A 203 12.51 0.46 -4.41
C LEU A 203 12.46 0.91 -2.94
N ILE A 204 12.27 0.00 -1.99
CA ILE A 204 12.18 0.36 -0.58
C ILE A 204 13.54 0.85 -0.04
N SER A 205 14.64 0.27 -0.47
CA SER A 205 16.00 0.68 -0.06
C SER A 205 16.32 2.12 -0.45
N ARG A 206 15.76 2.63 -1.55
CA ARG A 206 15.93 4.03 -2.02
C ARG A 206 15.34 5.05 -1.05
N TYR A 207 14.31 4.65 -0.33
CA TYR A 207 13.66 5.44 0.72
C TYR A 207 14.17 5.08 2.12
N LYS A 208 15.35 4.42 2.20
CA LYS A 208 16.08 4.09 3.43
C LYS A 208 15.34 3.14 4.39
N PHE A 209 14.39 2.34 3.87
CA PHE A 209 13.90 1.18 4.60
C PHE A 209 15.03 0.16 4.75
N ASN A 210 15.05 -0.55 5.90
CA ASN A 210 16.08 -1.52 6.21
C ASN A 210 15.55 -2.90 6.61
N VAL A 211 14.23 -3.07 6.59
CA VAL A 211 13.58 -4.35 6.85
C VAL A 211 12.56 -4.65 5.74
N PHE A 212 12.68 -5.84 5.18
CA PHE A 212 11.67 -6.41 4.29
C PHE A 212 11.02 -7.61 4.99
N HIS A 213 9.76 -7.47 5.38
CA HIS A 213 8.94 -8.53 5.94
C HIS A 213 8.31 -9.33 4.81
N TRP A 214 8.76 -10.57 4.62
CA TRP A 214 8.36 -11.43 3.52
C TRP A 214 7.38 -12.47 4.01
N HIS A 215 6.09 -12.27 3.73
CA HIS A 215 5.01 -13.17 4.13
C HIS A 215 4.93 -14.34 3.15
N LEU A 216 5.59 -15.45 3.52
CA LEU A 216 5.89 -16.58 2.63
C LEU A 216 4.83 -17.68 2.63
N THR A 217 3.95 -17.72 3.61
CA THR A 217 2.97 -18.81 3.74
C THR A 217 1.63 -18.30 4.24
N ASP A 218 0.54 -18.81 3.66
CA ASP A 218 -0.83 -18.50 4.05
C ASP A 218 -1.77 -19.65 3.61
N ASP A 219 -3.06 -19.55 3.92
CA ASP A 219 -4.09 -20.51 3.54
C ASP A 219 -4.17 -20.78 2.04
N GLN A 220 -3.85 -19.76 1.20
CA GLN A 220 -3.95 -19.80 -0.25
C GLN A 220 -2.64 -20.15 -0.94
N GLY A 221 -1.55 -20.33 -0.19
CA GLY A 221 -0.30 -20.73 -0.79
C GLY A 221 0.90 -20.78 0.13
N TRP A 222 1.67 -21.84 -0.01
CA TRP A 222 2.99 -22.04 0.61
C TRP A 222 4.08 -21.69 -0.40
N ARG A 223 4.95 -20.73 -0.11
CA ARG A 223 5.83 -20.14 -1.13
C ARG A 223 7.33 -20.44 -0.96
N ILE A 224 7.74 -21.18 0.06
CA ILE A 224 9.14 -21.50 0.32
C ILE A 224 9.42 -23.00 0.18
N GLU A 225 10.46 -23.39 -0.55
CA GLU A 225 10.91 -24.78 -0.66
C GLU A 225 11.41 -25.29 0.69
N ILE A 226 10.84 -26.40 1.15
CA ILE A 226 11.32 -27.21 2.28
C ILE A 226 11.64 -28.61 1.75
N LYS A 227 12.91 -28.95 1.68
CA LYS A 227 13.39 -30.18 1.03
C LYS A 227 12.88 -31.44 1.72
N LYS A 228 12.75 -31.39 3.04
CA LYS A 228 12.20 -32.49 3.83
C LYS A 228 10.71 -32.72 3.56
N TYR A 229 9.99 -31.70 3.16
CA TYR A 229 8.53 -31.70 2.97
C TYR A 229 8.11 -31.25 1.55
N PRO A 230 8.41 -32.04 0.50
CA PRO A 230 8.25 -31.61 -0.89
C PRO A 230 6.78 -31.35 -1.30
N LYS A 231 5.78 -31.92 -0.60
CA LYS A 231 4.37 -31.63 -0.88
C LYS A 231 4.00 -30.17 -0.62
N LEU A 232 4.74 -29.46 0.22
CA LEU A 232 4.50 -28.04 0.46
C LEU A 232 4.60 -27.20 -0.83
N THR A 233 5.47 -27.59 -1.75
CA THR A 233 5.64 -26.91 -3.05
C THR A 233 4.92 -27.61 -4.20
N THR A 234 4.69 -28.92 -4.12
CA THR A 234 3.97 -29.64 -5.19
C THR A 234 2.45 -29.61 -5.02
N VAL A 235 1.94 -29.39 -3.81
CA VAL A 235 0.52 -29.26 -3.47
C VAL A 235 0.25 -27.87 -2.88
N GLY A 236 0.87 -27.54 -1.74
CA GLY A 236 0.58 -26.32 -0.98
C GLY A 236 0.85 -25.02 -1.72
N ALA A 237 1.72 -25.02 -2.74
CA ALA A 237 2.02 -23.84 -3.53
C ALA A 237 0.98 -23.54 -4.63
N TRP A 238 -0.04 -24.39 -4.83
CA TRP A 238 -0.93 -24.30 -5.97
C TRP A 238 -2.39 -24.37 -5.55
N ARG A 239 -3.20 -23.40 -5.96
CA ARG A 239 -4.65 -23.44 -5.84
C ARG A 239 -5.31 -23.54 -7.22
N LYS A 240 -6.49 -24.16 -7.28
CA LYS A 240 -7.19 -24.44 -8.54
C LYS A 240 -7.80 -23.21 -9.22
N GLU A 241 -8.10 -22.18 -8.44
CA GLU A 241 -8.74 -20.93 -8.89
C GLU A 241 -8.59 -19.85 -7.82
N THR A 242 -8.92 -18.60 -8.15
CA THR A 242 -8.99 -17.50 -7.20
C THR A 242 -10.39 -16.88 -7.25
N MET A 243 -11.15 -16.94 -6.16
CA MET A 243 -12.50 -16.36 -6.04
C MET A 243 -13.47 -16.80 -7.17
N GLY A 244 -13.27 -18.01 -7.74
CA GLY A 244 -14.14 -18.54 -8.79
C GLY A 244 -13.78 -18.11 -10.21
N ASP A 245 -12.58 -17.60 -10.45
CA ASP A 245 -12.09 -17.21 -11.79
C ASP A 245 -11.77 -18.42 -12.70
N GLY A 246 -11.74 -19.62 -12.13
CA GLY A 246 -11.44 -20.87 -12.85
C GLY A 246 -9.99 -20.95 -13.37
N GLN A 247 -9.08 -20.07 -12.91
CA GLN A 247 -7.68 -20.05 -13.33
C GLN A 247 -6.76 -20.54 -12.19
N PRO A 248 -5.95 -21.59 -12.43
CA PRO A 248 -4.96 -22.02 -11.45
C PRO A 248 -3.97 -20.90 -11.13
N HIS A 249 -3.66 -20.75 -9.83
CA HIS A 249 -2.66 -19.79 -9.36
C HIS A 249 -1.67 -20.46 -8.43
N GLY A 250 -0.38 -20.12 -8.56
CA GLY A 250 0.64 -20.65 -7.67
C GLY A 250 2.06 -20.28 -8.08
N GLY A 251 3.00 -20.85 -7.33
CA GLY A 251 4.43 -20.65 -7.46
C GLY A 251 5.10 -20.72 -6.10
N TYR A 252 6.42 -20.87 -6.12
CA TYR A 252 7.25 -20.91 -4.90
C TYR A 252 8.66 -20.46 -5.23
N TYR A 253 9.44 -20.19 -4.21
CA TYR A 253 10.86 -19.89 -4.32
C TYR A 253 11.67 -21.12 -3.88
N THR A 254 12.64 -21.51 -4.71
CA THR A 254 13.66 -22.48 -4.31
C THR A 254 14.56 -21.88 -3.24
N GLN A 255 15.22 -22.72 -2.44
CA GLN A 255 16.18 -22.25 -1.45
C GLN A 255 17.34 -21.46 -2.08
N ASP A 256 17.71 -21.78 -3.33
CA ASP A 256 18.74 -21.02 -4.05
C ASP A 256 18.26 -19.64 -4.45
N GLU A 257 17.02 -19.50 -4.95
CA GLU A 257 16.40 -18.20 -5.21
C GLU A 257 16.27 -17.35 -3.94
N ILE A 258 15.94 -17.97 -2.81
CA ILE A 258 15.91 -17.28 -1.50
C ILE A 258 17.31 -16.73 -1.16
N ARG A 259 18.38 -17.54 -1.32
CA ARG A 259 19.75 -17.09 -1.07
C ARG A 259 20.15 -15.91 -1.97
N GLU A 260 19.75 -15.94 -3.24
CA GLU A 260 20.00 -14.83 -4.18
C GLU A 260 19.29 -13.56 -3.72
N VAL A 261 18.00 -13.63 -3.36
CA VAL A 261 17.23 -12.49 -2.85
C VAL A 261 17.84 -11.94 -1.55
N VAL A 262 18.26 -12.83 -0.63
CA VAL A 262 18.89 -12.42 0.64
C VAL A 262 20.24 -11.74 0.38
N ALA A 263 21.04 -12.23 -0.56
CA ALA A 263 22.29 -11.59 -0.95
C ALA A 263 22.05 -10.21 -1.58
N TYR A 264 21.05 -10.10 -2.46
CA TYR A 264 20.64 -8.85 -3.10
C TYR A 264 20.16 -7.80 -2.08
N ALA A 265 19.37 -8.22 -1.09
CA ALA A 265 18.91 -7.37 0.00
C ALA A 265 20.06 -6.87 0.88
N LYS A 266 21.04 -7.77 1.20
CA LYS A 266 22.23 -7.45 1.98
C LYS A 266 23.07 -6.34 1.36
N GLU A 267 23.25 -6.35 0.04
CA GLU A 267 23.97 -5.29 -0.70
C GLU A 267 23.28 -3.93 -0.58
N ARG A 268 21.97 -3.90 -0.22
CA ARG A 268 21.13 -2.71 -0.05
C ARG A 268 20.85 -2.38 1.42
N PHE A 269 21.52 -3.08 2.33
CA PHE A 269 21.31 -2.92 3.79
C PHE A 269 19.85 -3.13 4.21
N VAL A 270 19.16 -4.05 3.52
CA VAL A 270 17.82 -4.51 3.86
C VAL A 270 17.94 -5.91 4.46
N THR A 271 17.45 -6.07 5.69
CA THR A 271 17.33 -7.36 6.34
C THR A 271 15.96 -7.96 6.02
N ILE A 272 15.96 -9.23 5.58
CA ILE A 272 14.70 -9.95 5.33
C ILE A 272 14.26 -10.65 6.60
N VAL A 273 12.99 -10.44 6.99
CA VAL A 273 12.30 -11.18 8.05
C VAL A 273 11.31 -12.12 7.37
N PRO A 274 11.57 -13.44 7.37
CA PRO A 274 10.64 -14.41 6.81
C PRO A 274 9.46 -14.61 7.75
N GLU A 275 8.24 -14.73 7.21
CA GLU A 275 7.07 -15.14 7.94
C GLU A 275 6.62 -16.53 7.52
N ILE A 276 6.47 -17.42 8.53
CA ILE A 276 5.93 -18.77 8.41
C ILE A 276 4.75 -18.86 9.35
N GLU A 277 3.56 -18.85 8.80
CA GLU A 277 2.30 -18.80 9.53
C GLU A 277 2.06 -20.02 10.39
N MET A 278 1.72 -19.76 11.65
CA MET A 278 1.29 -20.74 12.63
C MET A 278 0.66 -20.05 13.86
N PRO A 279 -0.37 -20.61 14.54
CA PRO A 279 -1.06 -21.88 14.23
C PRO A 279 -2.17 -21.73 13.17
N GLY A 280 -2.67 -20.50 12.94
CA GLY A 280 -3.64 -20.14 11.90
C GLY A 280 -3.02 -20.07 10.51
N HIS A 281 -3.77 -19.61 9.51
CA HIS A 281 -3.34 -19.39 8.13
C HIS A 281 -2.50 -20.52 7.54
N SER A 282 -2.88 -21.76 7.85
CA SER A 282 -2.06 -22.95 7.63
C SER A 282 -2.67 -23.97 6.66
N THR A 283 -3.81 -23.63 6.02
CA THR A 283 -4.56 -24.61 5.21
C THR A 283 -3.75 -25.11 4.01
N ALA A 284 -2.86 -24.31 3.42
CA ALA A 284 -1.98 -24.79 2.34
C ALA A 284 -1.03 -25.88 2.83
N ALA A 285 -0.50 -25.77 4.05
CA ALA A 285 0.31 -26.81 4.67
C ALA A 285 -0.54 -28.05 5.04
N LEU A 286 -1.76 -27.82 5.54
CA LEU A 286 -2.70 -28.93 5.88
C LEU A 286 -3.19 -29.64 4.63
N ALA A 287 -3.35 -28.97 3.50
CA ALA A 287 -3.64 -29.64 2.22
C ALA A 287 -2.49 -30.54 1.77
N SER A 288 -1.26 -30.20 2.13
CA SER A 288 -0.05 -30.98 1.85
C SER A 288 0.14 -32.14 2.82
N TYR A 289 -0.16 -31.95 4.12
CA TYR A 289 0.05 -32.88 5.24
C TYR A 289 -1.15 -32.82 6.20
N PRO A 290 -2.29 -33.47 5.84
CA PRO A 290 -3.54 -33.36 6.61
C PRO A 290 -3.47 -33.86 8.06
N GLU A 291 -2.53 -34.75 8.34
CA GLU A 291 -2.28 -35.33 9.67
C GLU A 291 -1.80 -34.30 10.70
N LEU A 292 -1.44 -33.09 10.28
CA LEU A 292 -1.03 -31.97 11.15
C LEU A 292 -2.24 -31.24 11.74
N SER A 293 -3.43 -31.45 11.20
CA SER A 293 -4.69 -30.84 11.65
C SER A 293 -5.34 -31.58 12.80
N CYS A 294 -6.39 -30.98 13.38
CA CYS A 294 -7.23 -31.65 14.39
C CYS A 294 -8.17 -32.72 13.79
N THR A 295 -8.49 -32.63 12.51
CA THR A 295 -9.53 -33.44 11.84
C THR A 295 -8.95 -34.48 10.88
N GLY A 296 -7.69 -34.33 10.44
CA GLY A 296 -7.03 -35.26 9.52
C GLY A 296 -7.42 -35.08 8.05
N GLY A 297 -8.20 -34.07 7.72
CA GLY A 297 -8.60 -33.72 6.35
C GLY A 297 -9.60 -34.68 5.69
N PRO A 298 -9.65 -34.75 4.33
CA PRO A 298 -8.78 -34.05 3.38
C PRO A 298 -9.02 -32.53 3.29
N PHE A 299 -8.01 -31.78 2.82
CA PHE A 299 -8.09 -30.33 2.62
C PHE A 299 -7.64 -29.97 1.20
N ASP A 300 -8.24 -28.90 0.65
CA ASP A 300 -7.74 -28.21 -0.54
C ASP A 300 -7.01 -26.92 -0.11
N VAL A 301 -6.05 -26.49 -0.93
CA VAL A 301 -5.48 -25.13 -0.80
C VAL A 301 -6.61 -24.11 -1.07
N GLN A 302 -6.74 -23.12 -0.22
CA GLN A 302 -7.87 -22.22 -0.23
C GLN A 302 -7.91 -21.34 -1.48
N THR A 303 -9.14 -21.03 -1.94
CA THR A 303 -9.40 -20.22 -3.12
C THR A 303 -10.12 -18.91 -2.82
N LYS A 304 -10.49 -18.69 -1.56
CA LYS A 304 -11.23 -17.52 -1.07
C LYS A 304 -10.45 -16.79 0.01
N TRP A 305 -10.82 -15.52 0.20
CA TRP A 305 -10.24 -14.66 1.21
C TRP A 305 -11.10 -14.68 2.48
N ARG A 306 -10.67 -15.40 3.50
CA ARG A 306 -11.32 -15.43 4.81
C ARG A 306 -10.43 -16.14 5.84
N VAL A 307 -10.80 -16.08 7.11
CA VAL A 307 -10.24 -16.90 8.19
C VAL A 307 -10.87 -18.31 8.14
N PHE A 308 -10.03 -19.35 8.22
CA PHE A 308 -10.46 -20.75 8.15
C PHE A 308 -10.31 -21.44 9.50
N ASP A 309 -11.31 -22.28 9.86
CA ASP A 309 -11.33 -22.99 11.14
C ASP A 309 -10.26 -24.08 11.30
N ASP A 310 -9.75 -24.59 10.17
CA ASP A 310 -8.75 -25.66 10.19
C ASP A 310 -7.35 -25.07 10.33
N VAL A 311 -6.77 -25.29 11.51
CA VAL A 311 -5.46 -24.78 11.93
C VAL A 311 -4.58 -25.96 12.38
N TYR A 312 -3.30 -25.71 12.60
CA TYR A 312 -2.41 -26.72 13.17
C TYR A 312 -2.91 -27.23 14.52
N CYS A 313 -2.83 -28.58 14.72
CA CYS A 313 -3.24 -29.21 15.96
C CYS A 313 -2.20 -28.97 17.07
N ALA A 314 -2.54 -28.14 18.05
CA ALA A 314 -1.65 -27.80 19.16
C ALA A 314 -1.43 -28.98 20.16
N GLY A 315 -2.29 -30.02 20.11
CA GLY A 315 -2.15 -31.23 20.89
C GLY A 315 -1.25 -32.29 20.25
N ASN A 316 -0.92 -32.16 18.95
CA ASN A 316 -0.22 -33.18 18.18
C ASN A 316 1.29 -32.90 18.13
N GLU A 317 2.11 -33.81 18.70
CA GLU A 317 3.58 -33.66 18.66
C GLU A 317 4.16 -33.70 17.25
N LYS A 318 3.49 -34.36 16.28
CA LYS A 318 3.93 -34.34 14.88
C LYS A 318 3.88 -32.92 14.28
N THR A 319 2.93 -32.09 14.72
CA THR A 319 2.84 -30.70 14.30
C THR A 319 4.09 -29.91 14.72
N PHE A 320 4.51 -30.06 15.97
CA PHE A 320 5.72 -29.38 16.45
C PHE A 320 6.97 -29.91 15.75
N ALA A 321 7.10 -31.22 15.60
CA ALA A 321 8.22 -31.81 14.88
C ALA A 321 8.29 -31.31 13.43
N PHE A 322 7.16 -31.22 12.74
CA PHE A 322 7.07 -30.65 11.39
C PHE A 322 7.52 -29.20 11.36
N LEU A 323 6.99 -28.34 12.25
CA LEU A 323 7.32 -26.91 12.28
C LEU A 323 8.78 -26.66 12.68
N GLU A 324 9.31 -27.44 13.61
CA GLU A 324 10.73 -27.42 13.99
C GLU A 324 11.63 -27.80 12.83
N ASP A 325 11.27 -28.80 12.02
CA ASP A 325 11.98 -29.19 10.80
C ASP A 325 11.90 -28.09 9.72
N VAL A 326 10.71 -27.48 9.51
CA VAL A 326 10.55 -26.34 8.59
C VAL A 326 11.45 -25.19 9.00
N LEU A 327 11.41 -24.80 10.25
CA LEU A 327 12.21 -23.70 10.79
C LEU A 327 13.72 -24.03 10.74
N ALA A 328 14.10 -25.30 10.90
CA ALA A 328 15.49 -25.74 10.77
C ALA A 328 16.05 -25.52 9.35
N GLU A 329 15.20 -25.63 8.31
CA GLU A 329 15.59 -25.30 6.93
C GLU A 329 15.49 -23.79 6.63
N VAL A 330 14.53 -23.08 7.23
CA VAL A 330 14.35 -21.63 7.04
C VAL A 330 15.49 -20.80 7.67
N ILE A 331 15.86 -21.10 8.92
CA ILE A 331 16.84 -20.32 9.69
C ILE A 331 18.17 -20.11 8.94
N PRO A 332 18.81 -21.11 8.31
CA PRO A 332 20.06 -20.90 7.58
C PRO A 332 19.94 -20.03 6.33
N LEU A 333 18.74 -19.88 5.77
CA LEU A 333 18.50 -19.07 4.58
C LEU A 333 18.44 -17.57 4.92
N PHE A 334 18.01 -17.24 6.13
CA PHE A 334 17.78 -15.85 6.56
C PHE A 334 18.73 -15.48 7.71
N PRO A 335 19.79 -14.71 7.45
CA PRO A 335 20.78 -14.36 8.47
C PRO A 335 20.28 -13.35 9.51
N GLY A 336 19.13 -12.69 9.27
CA GLY A 336 18.52 -11.74 10.20
C GLY A 336 18.19 -12.35 11.56
N GLU A 337 18.06 -11.51 12.55
CA GLU A 337 17.81 -11.91 13.94
C GLU A 337 16.39 -12.50 14.10
N TYR A 338 15.39 -11.97 13.38
CA TYR A 338 13.97 -12.27 13.57
C TYR A 338 13.46 -13.34 12.61
N VAL A 339 12.54 -14.18 13.12
CA VAL A 339 11.63 -15.02 12.35
C VAL A 339 10.21 -14.69 12.79
N HIS A 340 9.37 -14.28 11.86
CA HIS A 340 7.96 -14.00 12.10
C HIS A 340 7.17 -15.30 12.00
N ILE A 341 6.28 -15.55 12.96
CA ILE A 341 5.51 -16.80 13.04
C ILE A 341 4.01 -16.59 12.76
N GLY A 342 3.59 -15.40 12.37
CA GLY A 342 2.18 -15.02 12.30
C GLY A 342 1.55 -14.96 13.69
N GLY A 343 0.66 -15.86 14.00
CA GLY A 343 0.00 -15.98 15.31
C GLY A 343 -1.36 -15.32 15.37
N ASP A 344 -1.74 -14.63 14.30
CA ASP A 344 -2.99 -13.92 14.14
C ASP A 344 -4.16 -14.84 13.78
N GLU A 345 -5.34 -14.31 13.97
CA GLU A 345 -6.65 -14.85 13.51
C GLU A 345 -6.83 -16.37 13.64
N CYS A 346 -6.19 -17.00 14.64
CA CYS A 346 -6.25 -18.44 14.85
C CYS A 346 -7.59 -18.82 15.52
N PRO A 347 -8.57 -19.43 14.80
CA PRO A 347 -9.83 -19.86 15.40
C PRO A 347 -9.62 -21.02 16.38
N LYS A 348 -10.34 -20.96 17.49
CA LYS A 348 -10.27 -21.99 18.55
C LYS A 348 -11.31 -23.13 18.35
N THR A 349 -12.11 -23.06 17.29
CA THR A 349 -13.23 -23.99 17.01
C THR A 349 -12.79 -25.44 17.02
N ARG A 350 -11.70 -25.77 16.31
CA ARG A 350 -11.19 -27.15 16.25
C ARG A 350 -10.56 -27.59 17.56
N TRP A 351 -9.81 -26.73 18.23
CA TRP A 351 -9.12 -27.06 19.47
C TRP A 351 -10.07 -27.39 20.61
N LYS A 352 -11.23 -26.72 20.70
CA LYS A 352 -12.25 -26.92 21.70
C LYS A 352 -12.81 -28.39 21.72
N VAL A 353 -12.84 -29.01 20.55
CA VAL A 353 -13.41 -30.37 20.40
C VAL A 353 -12.35 -31.43 20.08
N CYS A 354 -11.10 -31.04 19.86
CA CYS A 354 -10.03 -31.98 19.52
C CYS A 354 -9.53 -32.73 20.77
N PRO A 355 -9.61 -34.07 20.83
CA PRO A 355 -9.17 -34.84 22.01
C PRO A 355 -7.68 -34.60 22.34
N LEU A 356 -6.82 -34.45 21.33
CA LEU A 356 -5.40 -34.21 21.54
C LEU A 356 -5.13 -32.81 22.13
N CYS A 357 -5.82 -31.77 21.64
CA CYS A 357 -5.70 -30.42 22.18
C CYS A 357 -6.21 -30.36 23.63
N GLN A 358 -7.37 -30.99 23.92
CA GLN A 358 -7.92 -31.03 25.28
C GLN A 358 -7.03 -31.82 26.23
N ALA A 359 -6.44 -32.95 25.77
CA ALA A 359 -5.47 -33.73 26.57
C ALA A 359 -4.20 -32.88 26.84
N ARG A 360 -3.71 -32.11 25.88
CA ARG A 360 -2.58 -31.19 26.06
C ARG A 360 -2.90 -30.12 27.10
N MET A 361 -4.06 -29.48 26.97
CA MET A 361 -4.49 -28.45 27.94
C MET A 361 -4.52 -29.02 29.35
N LYS A 362 -5.07 -30.23 29.53
CA LYS A 362 -5.10 -30.90 30.84
C LYS A 362 -3.70 -31.23 31.36
N ALA A 363 -2.80 -31.70 30.49
CA ALA A 363 -1.44 -32.09 30.87
C ALA A 363 -0.58 -30.87 31.29
N GLU A 364 -0.76 -29.73 30.61
CA GLU A 364 -0.02 -28.50 30.83
C GLU A 364 -0.72 -27.55 31.84
N GLY A 365 -1.91 -27.93 32.36
CA GLY A 365 -2.67 -27.10 33.29
C GLY A 365 -3.23 -25.82 32.69
N LEU A 366 -3.55 -25.81 31.40
CA LEU A 366 -4.09 -24.67 30.68
C LEU A 366 -5.63 -24.62 30.81
N ALA A 367 -6.15 -23.42 31.13
CA ALA A 367 -7.58 -23.22 31.37
C ALA A 367 -8.36 -22.88 30.10
N THR A 368 -7.71 -22.25 29.10
CA THR A 368 -8.35 -21.76 27.89
C THR A 368 -7.54 -22.08 26.62
N GLU A 369 -8.20 -22.08 25.47
CA GLU A 369 -7.54 -22.27 24.17
C GLU A 369 -6.61 -21.08 23.79
N HIS A 370 -6.78 -19.92 24.42
CA HIS A 370 -5.81 -18.82 24.30
C HIS A 370 -4.50 -19.16 25.03
N GLU A 371 -4.58 -19.79 26.20
CA GLU A 371 -3.39 -20.30 26.89
C GLU A 371 -2.75 -21.46 26.11
N LEU A 372 -3.54 -22.27 25.39
CA LEU A 372 -3.01 -23.28 24.48
C LEU A 372 -2.24 -22.66 23.30
N GLN A 373 -2.72 -21.54 22.75
CA GLN A 373 -1.96 -20.79 21.74
C GLN A 373 -0.68 -20.22 22.33
N SER A 374 -0.73 -19.65 23.52
CA SER A 374 0.46 -19.18 24.23
C SER A 374 1.48 -20.31 24.47
N TYR A 375 1.01 -21.51 24.86
CA TYR A 375 1.86 -22.70 24.96
C TYR A 375 2.52 -23.04 23.61
N PHE A 376 1.76 -23.00 22.53
CA PHE A 376 2.26 -23.25 21.17
C PHE A 376 3.38 -22.25 20.81
N VAL A 377 3.12 -20.96 20.98
CA VAL A 377 4.07 -19.88 20.71
C VAL A 377 5.34 -20.03 21.55
N ARG A 378 5.22 -20.31 22.84
CA ARG A 378 6.38 -20.53 23.73
C ARG A 378 7.25 -21.73 23.32
N ARG A 379 6.65 -22.82 22.80
CA ARG A 379 7.44 -23.94 22.27
C ARG A 379 8.25 -23.55 21.06
N ILE A 380 7.64 -22.81 20.12
CA ILE A 380 8.33 -22.33 18.92
C ILE A 380 9.40 -21.29 19.29
N GLU A 381 9.10 -20.37 20.19
CA GLU A 381 10.09 -19.42 20.70
C GLU A 381 11.33 -20.11 21.27
N LYS A 382 11.12 -21.13 22.14
CA LYS A 382 12.20 -21.92 22.72
C LYS A 382 13.09 -22.55 21.63
N PHE A 383 12.48 -23.06 20.57
CA PHE A 383 13.20 -23.66 19.45
C PHE A 383 14.03 -22.61 18.68
N LEU A 384 13.45 -21.43 18.42
CA LEU A 384 14.12 -20.31 17.75
C LEU A 384 15.27 -19.76 18.59
N ASN A 385 15.03 -19.50 19.87
CA ASN A 385 16.03 -18.95 20.80
C ASN A 385 17.24 -19.89 20.95
N ALA A 386 17.02 -21.20 20.97
CA ALA A 386 18.10 -22.20 21.01
C ALA A 386 18.99 -22.18 19.75
N ARG A 387 18.54 -21.51 18.68
CA ARG A 387 19.26 -21.32 17.41
C ARG A 387 19.70 -19.87 17.15
N GLY A 388 19.63 -19.03 18.19
CA GLY A 388 20.05 -17.63 18.14
C GLY A 388 19.11 -16.73 17.35
N LYS A 389 17.83 -17.14 17.19
CA LYS A 389 16.79 -16.32 16.54
C LYS A 389 15.79 -15.80 17.58
N ARG A 390 15.23 -14.63 17.32
CA ARG A 390 14.13 -14.04 18.08
C ARG A 390 12.82 -14.26 17.36
N LEU A 391 11.79 -14.60 18.12
CA LEU A 391 10.43 -14.71 17.62
C LEU A 391 9.82 -13.30 17.53
N ILE A 392 9.13 -13.04 16.43
CA ILE A 392 8.19 -11.93 16.29
C ILE A 392 6.86 -12.49 15.80
N GLY A 393 5.73 -11.92 16.24
CA GLY A 393 4.40 -12.30 15.79
C GLY A 393 3.40 -11.17 15.93
N TRP A 394 2.26 -11.32 15.29
CA TRP A 394 1.16 -10.37 15.38
C TRP A 394 0.63 -10.27 16.81
N ASP A 395 -0.06 -9.20 17.15
CA ASP A 395 -0.37 -8.88 18.56
C ASP A 395 -1.35 -9.87 19.26
N GLU A 396 -1.92 -10.84 18.55
CA GLU A 396 -2.64 -11.98 19.16
C GLU A 396 -1.75 -12.89 20.00
N ILE A 397 -0.43 -12.87 19.82
CA ILE A 397 0.48 -13.62 20.68
C ILE A 397 0.49 -13.12 22.13
N LEU A 398 -0.09 -11.95 22.41
CA LEU A 398 -0.35 -11.45 23.75
C LEU A 398 -1.43 -12.27 24.50
N GLU A 399 -2.35 -12.88 23.75
CA GLU A 399 -3.50 -13.58 24.30
C GLU A 399 -3.07 -14.88 24.99
N GLY A 400 -3.57 -15.12 26.21
CA GLY A 400 -3.18 -16.28 27.01
C GLY A 400 -1.77 -16.23 27.61
N GLY A 401 -1.06 -15.08 27.45
CA GLY A 401 0.25 -14.81 28.02
C GLY A 401 1.39 -14.84 27.00
N LEU A 402 2.11 -13.72 26.92
CA LEU A 402 3.21 -13.54 25.98
C LEU A 402 4.41 -14.46 26.29
N ALA A 403 5.08 -14.95 25.27
CA ALA A 403 6.33 -15.69 25.38
C ALA A 403 7.47 -14.75 25.82
N PRO A 404 8.43 -15.19 26.67
CA PRO A 404 9.32 -14.32 27.45
C PRO A 404 10.19 -13.35 26.64
N ASN A 405 10.62 -13.72 25.43
CA ASN A 405 11.51 -12.91 24.59
C ASN A 405 10.86 -12.52 23.25
N ALA A 406 9.56 -12.72 23.11
CA ALA A 406 8.86 -12.43 21.88
C ALA A 406 8.80 -10.91 21.63
N THR A 407 8.98 -10.52 20.37
CA THR A 407 8.71 -9.19 19.86
C THR A 407 7.29 -9.16 19.31
N VAL A 408 6.54 -8.09 19.57
CA VAL A 408 5.14 -7.97 19.16
C VAL A 408 5.01 -7.04 17.96
N MET A 409 4.31 -7.50 16.90
CA MET A 409 3.90 -6.64 15.78
C MET A 409 2.44 -6.25 15.97
N SER A 410 2.19 -4.97 16.34
CA SER A 410 0.87 -4.49 16.72
C SER A 410 0.11 -3.96 15.52
N TRP A 411 -0.98 -4.64 15.11
CA TRP A 411 -1.76 -4.31 13.91
C TRP A 411 -3.23 -3.96 14.18
N ARG A 412 -3.88 -4.55 15.18
CA ARG A 412 -5.29 -4.32 15.55
C ARG A 412 -5.54 -2.95 16.19
N GLY A 413 -4.57 -2.07 16.13
CA GLY A 413 -4.52 -0.74 16.72
C GLY A 413 -3.18 -0.53 17.44
N ILE A 414 -3.16 0.38 18.41
CA ILE A 414 -1.93 0.69 19.17
C ILE A 414 -1.89 0.01 20.56
N ASP A 415 -3.01 -0.54 21.02
CA ASP A 415 -3.15 -1.03 22.40
C ASP A 415 -2.28 -2.26 22.66
N GLY A 416 -2.19 -3.18 21.70
CA GLY A 416 -1.29 -4.33 21.77
C GLY A 416 0.18 -3.91 21.93
N GLY A 417 0.60 -2.90 21.15
CA GLY A 417 1.95 -2.35 21.23
C GLY A 417 2.22 -1.64 22.57
N ILE A 418 1.25 -0.89 23.10
CA ILE A 418 1.33 -0.26 24.41
C ILE A 418 1.50 -1.34 25.49
N ALA A 419 0.66 -2.37 25.48
CA ALA A 419 0.70 -3.45 26.48
C ALA A 419 2.05 -4.20 26.45
N ALA A 420 2.57 -4.51 25.26
CA ALA A 420 3.86 -5.16 25.08
C ALA A 420 5.02 -4.29 25.58
N ALA A 421 5.08 -3.00 25.19
CA ALA A 421 6.12 -2.07 25.62
C ALA A 421 6.10 -1.84 27.13
N MET A 422 4.92 -1.71 27.74
CA MET A 422 4.76 -1.61 29.19
C MET A 422 5.23 -2.86 29.95
N SER A 423 5.21 -4.02 29.29
CA SER A 423 5.69 -5.30 29.82
C SER A 423 7.18 -5.55 29.53
N GLY A 424 7.89 -4.60 28.89
CA GLY A 424 9.31 -4.70 28.59
C GLY A 424 9.64 -5.51 27.32
N HIS A 425 8.68 -5.69 26.43
CA HIS A 425 8.86 -6.36 25.15
C HIS A 425 9.04 -5.35 24.01
N ASP A 426 9.91 -5.71 23.07
CA ASP A 426 10.11 -4.92 21.85
C ASP A 426 8.88 -4.99 20.95
N VAL A 427 8.61 -3.88 20.26
CA VAL A 427 7.39 -3.69 19.45
C VAL A 427 7.70 -3.10 18.09
N VAL A 428 7.06 -3.63 17.06
CA VAL A 428 6.95 -3.00 15.74
C VAL A 428 5.50 -2.56 15.54
N MET A 429 5.30 -1.29 15.23
CA MET A 429 3.96 -0.71 15.11
C MET A 429 3.47 -0.79 13.65
N THR A 430 2.31 -1.43 13.45
CA THR A 430 1.69 -1.61 12.13
C THR A 430 0.16 -1.43 12.16
N PRO A 431 -0.40 -0.44 12.91
CA PRO A 431 -1.85 -0.34 13.05
C PRO A 431 -2.55 -0.16 11.70
N THR A 432 -3.68 -0.87 11.51
CA THR A 432 -4.49 -0.82 10.29
C THR A 432 -4.85 0.60 9.87
N SER A 433 -5.09 1.48 10.83
CA SER A 433 -5.45 2.88 10.60
C SER A 433 -4.38 3.72 9.87
N ASN A 434 -3.10 3.26 9.83
CA ASN A 434 -1.99 4.05 9.32
C ASN A 434 -0.99 3.28 8.46
N CYS A 435 -1.00 1.94 8.53
CA CYS A 435 0.07 1.10 7.98
C CYS A 435 -0.38 0.09 6.91
N TYR A 436 -1.69 -0.08 6.66
CA TYR A 436 -2.20 -1.08 5.71
C TYR A 436 -2.35 -0.48 4.31
N PHE A 437 -1.37 -0.75 3.47
CA PHE A 437 -1.29 -0.17 2.12
C PHE A 437 -2.10 -0.94 1.07
N ASP A 438 -2.81 -1.98 1.44
CA ASP A 438 -3.87 -2.63 0.68
C ASP A 438 -5.21 -1.88 0.74
N TYR A 439 -5.36 -0.91 1.67
CA TYR A 439 -6.52 -0.03 1.76
C TYR A 439 -6.55 0.99 0.61
N ARG A 440 -7.76 1.46 0.22
CA ARG A 440 -7.90 2.47 -0.84
C ARG A 440 -7.23 3.78 -0.45
N GLN A 441 -6.72 4.50 -1.44
CA GLN A 441 -6.00 5.75 -1.25
C GLN A 441 -6.85 7.00 -1.48
N GLY A 442 -8.04 6.85 -2.08
CA GLY A 442 -8.98 7.91 -2.39
C GLY A 442 -10.42 7.40 -2.41
N LEU A 443 -11.40 8.30 -2.58
CA LEU A 443 -12.82 7.98 -2.51
C LEU A 443 -13.35 7.38 -3.81
N THR A 444 -12.88 7.88 -4.97
CA THR A 444 -13.36 7.46 -6.29
C THR A 444 -12.21 7.20 -7.27
N GLY A 445 -12.43 6.41 -8.31
CA GLY A 445 -11.45 6.12 -9.34
C GLY A 445 -10.28 5.24 -8.91
N GLU A 446 -10.31 4.67 -7.70
CA GLU A 446 -9.28 3.77 -7.20
C GLU A 446 -9.51 2.33 -7.68
N PRO A 447 -8.43 1.53 -7.86
CA PRO A 447 -8.57 0.09 -8.06
C PRO A 447 -9.25 -0.56 -6.85
N GLU A 448 -9.87 -1.72 -7.06
CA GLU A 448 -10.51 -2.47 -5.98
C GLU A 448 -9.55 -2.71 -4.80
N PRO A 449 -9.89 -2.22 -3.59
CA PRO A 449 -9.05 -2.33 -2.40
C PRO A 449 -9.50 -3.48 -1.49
N VAL A 450 -8.67 -3.77 -0.50
CA VAL A 450 -9.12 -4.42 0.75
C VAL A 450 -9.40 -3.31 1.77
N GLY A 451 -10.54 -3.36 2.46
CA GLY A 451 -10.82 -2.51 3.60
C GLY A 451 -11.07 -1.01 3.34
N ALA A 452 -10.76 -0.20 4.35
CA ALA A 452 -11.14 1.20 4.47
C ALA A 452 -10.28 2.17 3.64
N LEU A 453 -10.53 3.48 3.81
CA LEU A 453 -9.69 4.54 3.24
C LEU A 453 -8.47 4.77 4.13
N LEU A 454 -7.29 4.77 3.52
CA LEU A 454 -6.03 5.20 4.12
C LEU A 454 -5.31 6.16 3.17
N ALA A 455 -5.56 7.45 3.33
CA ALA A 455 -4.99 8.49 2.49
C ALA A 455 -3.52 8.79 2.85
N LEU A 456 -2.81 9.45 1.94
CA LEU A 456 -1.38 9.75 2.08
C LEU A 456 -1.06 10.60 3.32
N ASP A 457 -1.91 11.58 3.63
CA ASP A 457 -1.78 12.46 4.80
C ASP A 457 -2.00 11.73 6.12
N GLN A 458 -2.88 10.72 6.15
CA GLN A 458 -3.09 9.86 7.31
C GLN A 458 -1.85 9.02 7.62
N VAL A 459 -1.20 8.45 6.59
CA VAL A 459 0.09 7.75 6.77
C VAL A 459 1.16 8.73 7.26
N TYR A 460 1.26 9.91 6.66
CA TYR A 460 2.26 10.91 7.04
C TYR A 460 2.05 11.46 8.46
N ALA A 461 0.81 11.60 8.90
CA ALA A 461 0.47 12.08 10.25
C ALA A 461 0.82 11.06 11.35
N TYR A 462 1.00 9.79 11.01
CA TYR A 462 1.23 8.72 11.98
C TYR A 462 2.44 8.96 12.85
N GLU A 463 2.29 8.72 14.17
CA GLU A 463 3.38 8.74 15.16
C GLU A 463 3.53 7.34 15.77
N PRO A 464 4.65 6.63 15.50
CA PRO A 464 4.84 5.27 15.98
C PRO A 464 4.96 5.12 17.49
N VAL A 465 5.41 6.16 18.19
CA VAL A 465 5.53 6.13 19.66
C VAL A 465 4.24 6.63 20.31
N PRO A 466 3.42 5.76 20.92
CA PRO A 466 2.21 6.19 21.60
C PRO A 466 2.49 7.13 22.77
N GLY A 467 1.73 8.23 22.86
CA GLY A 467 1.89 9.23 23.91
C GLY A 467 1.58 8.73 25.34
N ALA A 468 1.01 7.53 25.48
CA ALA A 468 0.75 6.88 26.77
C ALA A 468 2.01 6.24 27.40
N LEU A 469 3.08 6.04 26.62
CA LEU A 469 4.32 5.42 27.10
C LEU A 469 5.23 6.42 27.79
N THR A 470 5.91 5.99 28.85
CA THR A 470 7.04 6.73 29.42
C THR A 470 8.24 6.72 28.48
N ALA A 471 9.23 7.60 28.70
CA ALA A 471 10.44 7.64 27.88
C ALA A 471 11.21 6.31 27.88
N GLU A 472 11.20 5.56 28.98
CA GLU A 472 11.82 4.25 29.09
C GLU A 472 11.06 3.19 28.30
N GLN A 473 9.74 3.13 28.46
CA GLN A 473 8.86 2.22 27.70
C GLN A 473 8.90 2.50 26.19
N ALA A 474 9.02 3.76 25.79
CA ALA A 474 9.15 4.17 24.39
C ALA A 474 10.41 3.62 23.71
N LEU A 475 11.46 3.23 24.45
CA LEU A 475 12.66 2.59 23.90
C LEU A 475 12.37 1.20 23.32
N HIS A 476 11.29 0.55 23.75
CA HIS A 476 10.84 -0.72 23.18
C HIS A 476 10.15 -0.58 21.83
N ILE A 477 9.76 0.63 21.40
CA ILE A 477 9.21 0.85 20.06
C ILE A 477 10.38 0.87 19.05
N LEU A 478 10.62 -0.25 18.38
CA LEU A 478 11.69 -0.39 17.40
C LEU A 478 11.44 0.47 16.15
N GLY A 479 10.18 0.74 15.82
CA GLY A 479 9.76 1.52 14.67
C GLY A 479 8.40 1.11 14.14
N ALA A 480 8.20 1.29 12.83
CA ALA A 480 6.95 0.93 12.15
C ALA A 480 7.20 0.32 10.78
N GLN A 481 6.13 -0.27 10.24
CA GLN A 481 6.15 -0.96 8.96
C GLN A 481 4.87 -0.71 8.18
N GLY A 482 4.98 -0.51 6.85
CA GLY A 482 3.86 -0.50 5.94
C GLY A 482 3.57 -1.90 5.40
N ASN A 483 2.31 -2.35 5.49
CA ASN A 483 1.91 -3.69 5.08
C ASN A 483 1.19 -3.66 3.73
N VAL A 484 1.54 -4.59 2.84
CA VAL A 484 0.89 -4.78 1.53
C VAL A 484 0.35 -6.21 1.49
N TRP A 485 -0.91 -6.38 1.89
CA TRP A 485 -1.66 -7.61 1.74
C TRP A 485 -2.17 -7.72 0.31
N THR A 486 -2.20 -8.93 -0.25
CA THR A 486 -2.37 -9.08 -1.71
C THR A 486 -3.64 -9.80 -2.15
N GLU A 487 -4.66 -9.93 -1.30
CA GLU A 487 -5.95 -10.51 -1.65
C GLU A 487 -6.52 -9.90 -2.93
N GLN A 488 -6.50 -8.59 -3.03
CA GLN A 488 -6.97 -7.83 -4.20
C GLN A 488 -5.82 -7.25 -5.06
N ILE A 489 -4.57 -7.73 -4.87
CA ILE A 489 -3.40 -7.21 -5.57
C ILE A 489 -2.71 -8.34 -6.38
N PRO A 490 -3.21 -8.64 -7.60
CA PRO A 490 -2.77 -9.82 -8.35
C PRO A 490 -1.44 -9.64 -9.09
N ASP A 491 -0.95 -8.40 -9.25
CA ASP A 491 0.22 -8.11 -10.08
C ASP A 491 1.10 -6.99 -9.50
N LYS A 492 2.34 -6.91 -10.03
CA LYS A 492 3.35 -5.97 -9.58
C LYS A 492 2.93 -4.49 -9.74
N ARG A 493 2.19 -4.17 -10.80
CA ARG A 493 1.76 -2.78 -11.05
C ARG A 493 0.78 -2.31 -9.98
N LYS A 494 -0.10 -3.23 -9.51
CA LYS A 494 -1.00 -2.92 -8.40
C LYS A 494 -0.25 -2.84 -7.07
N VAL A 495 0.77 -3.68 -6.81
CA VAL A 495 1.65 -3.52 -5.63
C VAL A 495 2.31 -2.14 -5.63
N GLU A 496 2.91 -1.74 -6.74
CA GLU A 496 3.55 -0.43 -6.89
C GLU A 496 2.56 0.72 -6.64
N TYR A 497 1.36 0.64 -7.22
CA TYR A 497 0.31 1.63 -7.05
C TYR A 497 -0.14 1.74 -5.59
N MET A 498 -0.36 0.62 -4.93
CA MET A 498 -0.85 0.58 -3.56
C MET A 498 0.23 0.98 -2.54
N ALA A 499 1.48 0.59 -2.77
CA ALA A 499 2.59 0.95 -1.91
C ALA A 499 3.01 2.43 -2.04
N PHE A 500 3.09 2.97 -3.27
CA PHE A 500 3.58 4.32 -3.52
C PHE A 500 2.46 5.27 -3.94
N PRO A 501 2.38 6.48 -3.32
CA PRO A 501 3.42 7.20 -2.57
C PRO A 501 3.43 6.95 -1.05
N ARG A 502 2.55 6.10 -0.48
CA ARG A 502 2.45 5.92 0.98
C ARG A 502 3.75 5.40 1.61
N ALA A 503 4.50 4.57 0.91
CA ALA A 503 5.84 4.16 1.35
C ALA A 503 6.80 5.38 1.47
N CYS A 504 6.69 6.39 0.61
CA CYS A 504 7.45 7.63 0.74
C CYS A 504 7.08 8.38 2.04
N ALA A 505 5.78 8.47 2.37
CA ALA A 505 5.31 9.07 3.62
C ALA A 505 5.79 8.26 4.85
N MET A 506 5.62 6.94 4.83
CA MET A 506 6.10 6.07 5.90
C MET A 506 7.61 6.16 6.10
N SER A 507 8.39 6.27 5.00
CA SER A 507 9.84 6.42 5.10
C SER A 507 10.22 7.64 5.93
N GLU A 508 9.53 8.76 5.75
CA GLU A 508 9.77 9.98 6.54
C GLU A 508 9.29 9.85 7.98
N VAL A 509 8.19 9.17 8.22
CA VAL A 509 7.69 8.85 9.57
C VAL A 509 8.72 8.07 10.38
N VAL A 510 9.37 7.06 9.77
CA VAL A 510 10.31 6.19 10.50
C VAL A 510 11.77 6.66 10.43
N TRP A 511 12.08 7.61 9.57
CA TRP A 511 13.43 8.14 9.40
C TRP A 511 13.65 9.49 10.07
N SER A 512 12.79 10.46 9.75
CA SER A 512 13.00 11.88 10.12
C SER A 512 12.56 12.18 11.55
N PRO A 513 13.14 13.19 12.23
CA PRO A 513 12.68 13.62 13.55
C PRO A 513 11.22 14.04 13.56
N ALA A 514 10.45 13.61 14.55
CA ALA A 514 9.00 13.89 14.65
C ALA A 514 8.67 15.39 14.58
N GLY A 515 9.50 16.26 15.19
CA GLY A 515 9.30 17.71 15.20
C GLY A 515 9.48 18.41 13.86
N LYS A 516 9.93 17.69 12.81
CA LYS A 516 10.10 18.23 11.46
C LYS A 516 8.97 17.86 10.50
N LYS A 517 7.99 17.09 10.95
CA LYS A 517 6.86 16.66 10.09
C LYS A 517 6.03 17.85 9.65
N ASN A 518 5.93 18.05 8.35
CA ASN A 518 5.09 19.06 7.69
C ASN A 518 4.57 18.50 6.38
N PHE A 519 3.27 18.17 6.32
CA PHE A 519 2.67 17.54 5.15
C PHE A 519 2.70 18.43 3.89
N GLN A 520 2.59 19.74 4.05
CA GLN A 520 2.65 20.67 2.91
C GLN A 520 4.05 20.68 2.29
N ASP A 521 5.10 20.73 3.11
CA ASP A 521 6.48 20.65 2.66
C ASP A 521 6.78 19.28 2.04
N PHE A 522 6.36 18.17 2.69
CA PHE A 522 6.45 16.82 2.14
C PHE A 522 5.78 16.73 0.76
N SER A 523 4.55 17.23 0.62
CA SER A 523 3.81 17.22 -0.66
C SER A 523 4.53 18.00 -1.76
N ALA A 524 5.17 19.11 -1.42
CA ALA A 524 5.96 19.89 -2.37
C ALA A 524 7.21 19.11 -2.84
N ARG A 525 7.92 18.40 -1.93
CA ARG A 525 9.08 17.56 -2.26
C ARG A 525 8.69 16.32 -3.08
N MET A 526 7.48 15.80 -2.86
CA MET A 526 6.95 14.65 -3.60
C MET A 526 6.79 14.89 -5.09
N ALA A 527 6.65 16.15 -5.55
CA ALA A 527 6.60 16.44 -6.99
C ALA A 527 7.81 15.87 -7.75
N GLY A 528 9.01 16.04 -7.20
CA GLY A 528 10.24 15.47 -7.77
C GLY A 528 10.28 13.93 -7.62
N GLN A 529 9.72 13.37 -6.56
CA GLN A 529 9.69 11.92 -6.35
C GLN A 529 8.74 11.22 -7.32
N TYR A 530 7.59 11.80 -7.63
CA TYR A 530 6.69 11.27 -8.67
C TYR A 530 7.41 11.17 -10.02
N ALA A 531 8.11 12.24 -10.43
CA ALA A 531 8.87 12.23 -11.67
C ALA A 531 9.94 11.13 -11.70
N ARG A 532 10.65 10.90 -10.58
CA ARG A 532 11.67 9.86 -10.44
C ARG A 532 11.06 8.45 -10.50
N LEU A 533 9.97 8.21 -9.79
CA LEU A 533 9.28 6.90 -9.81
C LEU A 533 8.75 6.58 -11.20
N VAL A 534 8.13 7.56 -11.88
CA VAL A 534 7.65 7.40 -13.26
C VAL A 534 8.82 7.13 -14.23
N ALA A 535 9.94 7.86 -14.12
CA ALA A 535 11.12 7.65 -14.94
C ALA A 535 11.72 6.24 -14.80
N ARG A 536 11.53 5.60 -13.64
CA ARG A 536 11.89 4.18 -13.40
C ARG A 536 10.86 3.19 -13.92
N GLY A 537 9.73 3.62 -14.42
CA GLY A 537 8.62 2.77 -14.86
C GLY A 537 7.76 2.23 -13.70
N VAL A 538 7.87 2.78 -12.49
CA VAL A 538 7.05 2.43 -11.33
C VAL A 538 5.63 2.96 -11.53
N ASN A 539 4.64 2.10 -11.33
CA ASN A 539 3.23 2.48 -11.40
C ASN A 539 2.78 3.21 -10.13
N VAL A 540 3.41 4.34 -9.83
CA VAL A 540 3.08 5.15 -8.65
C VAL A 540 1.70 5.80 -8.78
N ARG A 541 0.91 5.81 -7.71
CA ARG A 541 -0.34 6.57 -7.67
C ARG A 541 -0.05 8.07 -7.66
N ILE A 542 -0.43 8.73 -8.73
CA ILE A 542 -0.36 10.19 -8.82
C ILE A 542 -1.60 10.78 -8.12
N PRO A 543 -1.46 11.78 -7.21
CA PRO A 543 -2.61 12.44 -6.61
C PRO A 543 -3.56 12.98 -7.66
N PRO A 544 -4.87 12.65 -7.58
CA PRO A 544 -5.85 13.14 -8.53
C PRO A 544 -6.10 14.64 -8.37
N PRO A 545 -6.67 15.31 -9.37
CA PRO A 545 -7.16 16.67 -9.19
C PRO A 545 -8.19 16.77 -8.08
N ALA A 546 -8.19 17.87 -7.33
CA ALA A 546 -9.07 18.08 -6.18
C ALA A 546 -10.06 19.24 -6.42
N GLY A 547 -11.08 19.33 -5.54
CA GLY A 547 -12.01 20.46 -5.46
C GLY A 547 -13.32 20.25 -6.20
N PHE A 548 -13.58 19.06 -6.74
CA PHE A 548 -14.81 18.79 -7.49
C PHE A 548 -15.40 17.40 -7.25
N GLU A 549 -14.69 16.50 -6.61
CA GLU A 549 -15.12 15.13 -6.33
C GLU A 549 -16.29 15.09 -5.36
N GLY A 550 -17.27 14.22 -5.65
CA GLY A 550 -18.46 14.01 -4.81
C GLY A 550 -19.77 14.22 -5.55
N THR A 551 -20.88 14.13 -4.82
CA THR A 551 -22.23 14.34 -5.35
C THR A 551 -22.86 15.60 -4.77
N TYR A 552 -23.24 16.54 -5.61
CA TYR A 552 -23.71 17.85 -5.25
C TYR A 552 -25.13 18.09 -5.76
N LEU A 553 -26.00 18.61 -4.89
CA LEU A 553 -27.32 19.11 -5.25
C LEU A 553 -27.26 20.63 -5.39
N LEU A 554 -27.63 21.13 -6.55
CA LEU A 554 -27.59 22.54 -6.89
C LEU A 554 -29.01 23.07 -7.15
N PHE A 555 -29.31 24.27 -6.65
CA PHE A 555 -30.56 24.94 -6.86
C PHE A 555 -30.41 26.17 -7.79
N GLY A 556 -29.41 26.12 -8.65
CA GLY A 556 -29.09 27.14 -9.65
C GLY A 556 -27.68 26.96 -10.20
N ASP A 557 -27.29 27.86 -11.08
CA ASP A 557 -25.97 27.86 -11.73
C ASP A 557 -24.85 28.06 -10.72
N THR A 558 -23.73 27.34 -10.95
CA THR A 558 -22.50 27.48 -10.17
C THR A 558 -21.28 27.27 -11.03
N SER A 559 -20.10 27.32 -10.43
CA SER A 559 -18.85 26.93 -11.06
C SER A 559 -17.99 26.12 -10.11
N VAL A 560 -17.18 25.23 -10.66
CA VAL A 560 -16.33 24.28 -9.94
C VAL A 560 -14.87 24.56 -10.25
N THR A 561 -14.03 24.62 -9.23
CA THR A 561 -12.60 24.85 -9.39
C THR A 561 -11.87 23.51 -9.27
N ILE A 562 -11.24 23.07 -10.34
CA ILE A 562 -10.39 21.88 -10.38
C ILE A 562 -8.95 22.30 -10.11
N LYS A 563 -8.31 21.73 -9.08
CA LYS A 563 -6.95 22.09 -8.64
C LYS A 563 -5.99 20.90 -8.79
N SER A 564 -4.77 21.17 -9.28
CA SER A 564 -3.69 20.19 -9.21
C SER A 564 -3.20 20.02 -7.77
N GLN A 565 -2.92 18.78 -7.40
CA GLN A 565 -2.21 18.43 -6.17
C GLN A 565 -0.71 18.19 -6.43
N VAL A 566 -0.28 18.13 -7.69
CA VAL A 566 1.12 17.94 -8.07
C VAL A 566 1.58 19.11 -8.95
N PRO A 567 2.50 19.95 -8.48
CA PRO A 567 3.04 21.06 -9.26
C PRO A 567 3.59 20.60 -10.62
N GLY A 568 3.30 21.35 -11.67
CA GLY A 568 3.74 21.05 -13.03
C GLY A 568 2.94 19.98 -13.77
N SER A 569 1.89 19.41 -13.18
CA SER A 569 1.00 18.49 -13.90
C SER A 569 0.05 19.23 -14.86
N ILE A 570 -0.28 18.55 -15.96
CA ILE A 570 -1.29 18.99 -16.91
C ILE A 570 -2.64 18.49 -16.44
N LEU A 571 -3.62 19.40 -16.25
CA LEU A 571 -4.96 19.04 -15.84
C LEU A 571 -5.90 18.98 -17.05
N ARG A 572 -6.63 17.88 -17.18
CA ARG A 572 -7.67 17.67 -18.19
C ARG A 572 -8.99 17.30 -17.53
N TYR A 573 -10.10 17.69 -18.17
CA TYR A 573 -11.44 17.29 -17.72
C TYR A 573 -12.39 16.99 -18.87
N THR A 574 -13.45 16.23 -18.57
CA THR A 574 -14.60 15.93 -19.45
C THR A 574 -15.91 16.19 -18.73
N THR A 575 -16.98 16.42 -19.48
CA THR A 575 -18.36 16.60 -18.96
C THR A 575 -19.37 15.70 -19.64
N ASP A 576 -18.90 14.85 -20.57
CA ASP A 576 -19.69 13.95 -21.42
C ASP A 576 -19.64 12.48 -20.95
N GLY A 577 -19.07 12.22 -19.77
CA GLY A 577 -18.90 10.89 -19.22
C GLY A 577 -17.66 10.13 -19.70
N THR A 578 -16.93 10.63 -20.70
CA THR A 578 -15.69 10.00 -21.16
C THR A 578 -14.53 10.17 -20.17
N LEU A 579 -13.51 9.30 -20.25
CA LEU A 579 -12.30 9.46 -19.44
C LEU A 579 -11.42 10.57 -20.02
N PRO A 580 -10.91 11.51 -19.19
CA PRO A 580 -9.98 12.54 -19.66
C PRO A 580 -8.69 11.93 -20.23
N THR A 581 -8.32 12.41 -21.42
CA THR A 581 -7.05 12.13 -22.12
C THR A 581 -6.24 13.42 -22.25
N LEU A 582 -5.03 13.35 -22.79
CA LEU A 582 -4.22 14.56 -23.08
C LEU A 582 -4.89 15.51 -24.09
N ASP A 583 -5.81 14.99 -24.92
CA ASP A 583 -6.55 15.78 -25.93
C ASP A 583 -7.86 16.36 -25.37
N SER A 584 -8.26 16.02 -24.15
CA SER A 584 -9.46 16.55 -23.50
C SER A 584 -9.28 18.03 -23.12
N ARG A 585 -10.36 18.69 -22.69
CA ARG A 585 -10.35 20.14 -22.35
C ARG A 585 -9.34 20.47 -21.27
N ASP A 586 -8.61 21.57 -21.46
CA ASP A 586 -7.72 22.17 -20.46
C ASP A 586 -8.52 22.78 -19.31
N VAL A 587 -8.01 22.62 -18.08
CA VAL A 587 -8.50 23.36 -16.91
C VAL A 587 -7.85 24.74 -16.91
N THR A 588 -8.46 25.72 -17.58
CA THR A 588 -7.97 27.11 -17.67
C THR A 588 -8.61 28.04 -16.63
N GLY A 589 -9.61 27.56 -15.91
CA GLY A 589 -10.34 28.31 -14.90
C GLY A 589 -11.50 27.50 -14.31
N PRO A 590 -12.40 28.11 -13.54
CA PRO A 590 -13.57 27.44 -13.00
C PRO A 590 -14.47 26.89 -14.10
N VAL A 591 -14.87 25.62 -13.98
CA VAL A 591 -15.79 24.94 -14.91
C VAL A 591 -17.23 25.33 -14.57
N PRO A 592 -18.00 25.95 -15.50
CA PRO A 592 -19.37 26.32 -15.22
C PRO A 592 -20.28 25.09 -15.20
N VAL A 593 -21.21 25.03 -14.21
CA VAL A 593 -22.25 24.02 -14.05
C VAL A 593 -23.60 24.73 -14.19
N ARG A 594 -24.21 24.64 -15.35
CA ARG A 594 -25.50 25.26 -15.71
C ARG A 594 -26.63 24.27 -15.94
N GLU A 595 -26.28 23.00 -16.00
CA GLU A 595 -27.17 21.85 -16.14
C GLU A 595 -26.62 20.68 -15.34
N SER A 596 -27.43 19.67 -15.09
CA SER A 596 -26.96 18.44 -14.43
C SER A 596 -25.90 17.77 -15.26
N MET A 597 -24.71 17.55 -14.68
CA MET A 597 -23.57 16.98 -15.40
C MET A 597 -22.66 16.17 -14.48
N THR A 598 -21.86 15.30 -15.09
CA THR A 598 -20.77 14.59 -14.44
C THR A 598 -19.44 15.15 -14.91
N ILE A 599 -18.63 15.68 -14.00
CA ILE A 599 -17.29 16.16 -14.29
C ILE A 599 -16.30 15.08 -13.92
N LYS A 600 -15.47 14.65 -14.86
CA LYS A 600 -14.31 13.77 -14.63
C LYS A 600 -13.04 14.58 -14.85
N GLY A 601 -12.06 14.45 -13.94
CA GLY A 601 -10.79 15.17 -14.02
C GLY A 601 -9.60 14.23 -13.95
N ARG A 602 -8.50 14.54 -14.61
CA ARG A 602 -7.25 13.78 -14.56
C ARG A 602 -6.03 14.69 -14.61
N ALA A 603 -5.03 14.36 -13.81
CA ALA A 603 -3.70 14.96 -13.86
C ALA A 603 -2.75 14.06 -14.64
N PHE A 604 -1.94 14.65 -15.53
CA PHE A 604 -0.89 13.99 -16.28
C PHE A 604 0.46 14.61 -15.92
N LEU A 605 1.46 13.77 -15.66
CA LEU A 605 2.82 14.23 -15.41
C LEU A 605 3.63 14.29 -16.71
N PRO A 606 4.57 15.24 -16.82
CA PRO A 606 5.64 15.15 -17.81
C PRO A 606 6.36 13.80 -17.65
N GLY A 607 6.55 13.05 -18.75
CA GLY A 607 7.17 11.73 -18.72
C GLY A 607 6.20 10.55 -18.63
N GLY A 608 4.86 10.76 -18.55
CA GLY A 608 3.86 9.73 -18.83
C GLY A 608 3.05 9.19 -17.64
N GLY A 609 3.24 9.68 -16.42
CA GLY A 609 2.40 9.33 -15.27
C GLY A 609 1.02 10.01 -15.35
N MET A 610 -0.04 9.28 -14.93
CA MET A 610 -1.40 9.82 -14.88
C MET A 610 -2.10 9.43 -13.59
N SER A 611 -2.98 10.32 -13.11
CA SER A 611 -3.75 10.10 -11.89
C SER A 611 -4.96 9.18 -12.10
N PRO A 612 -5.54 8.63 -11.01
CA PRO A 612 -6.93 8.22 -10.99
C PRO A 612 -7.85 9.32 -11.51
N VAL A 613 -9.09 8.96 -11.82
CA VAL A 613 -10.09 9.89 -12.34
C VAL A 613 -11.18 10.10 -11.29
N PRO A 614 -11.06 11.10 -10.43
CA PRO A 614 -12.13 11.50 -9.54
C PRO A 614 -13.33 11.98 -10.34
N VAL A 615 -14.51 11.77 -9.75
CA VAL A 615 -15.80 12.07 -10.38
C VAL A 615 -16.60 13.02 -9.50
N GLY A 616 -17.05 14.12 -10.07
CA GLY A 616 -18.02 15.02 -9.45
C GLY A 616 -19.36 14.92 -10.17
N VAL A 617 -20.41 14.55 -9.46
CA VAL A 617 -21.77 14.49 -9.98
C VAL A 617 -22.55 15.72 -9.50
N TYR A 618 -22.98 16.53 -10.42
CA TYR A 618 -23.71 17.78 -10.14
C TYR A 618 -25.13 17.67 -10.65
N SER A 619 -26.11 17.67 -9.76
CA SER A 619 -27.52 17.59 -10.08
C SER A 619 -28.18 18.94 -9.82
N ILE A 620 -28.64 19.62 -10.87
CA ILE A 620 -29.51 20.78 -10.73
C ILE A 620 -30.93 20.27 -10.45
N VAL A 621 -31.48 20.72 -9.35
CA VAL A 621 -32.73 20.22 -8.78
C VAL A 621 -33.78 21.31 -8.87
N ASP A 622 -34.91 21.00 -9.53
CA ASP A 622 -36.13 21.80 -9.44
C ASP A 622 -36.94 21.37 -8.20
N LYS A 623 -37.08 22.29 -7.23
CA LYS A 623 -37.80 22.04 -5.97
C LYS A 623 -39.27 21.64 -6.15
N GLU A 624 -39.87 22.03 -7.27
CA GLU A 624 -41.27 21.72 -7.55
C GLU A 624 -41.46 20.29 -8.10
N ILE A 625 -40.44 19.78 -8.83
CA ILE A 625 -40.50 18.51 -9.52
C ILE A 625 -39.76 17.42 -8.75
N ASN A 626 -38.48 17.66 -8.42
CA ASN A 626 -37.59 16.65 -7.86
C ASN A 626 -37.88 16.40 -6.37
N GLY A 627 -37.49 15.20 -5.90
CA GLY A 627 -37.50 14.88 -4.48
C GLY A 627 -37.90 13.46 -4.14
N VAL A 628 -37.63 13.10 -2.91
CA VAL A 628 -37.93 11.81 -2.29
C VAL A 628 -38.84 12.06 -1.09
N ALA A 629 -40.00 11.46 -1.09
CA ALA A 629 -40.90 11.51 0.07
C ALA A 629 -40.34 10.63 1.19
N CYS A 630 -40.17 11.19 2.38
CA CYS A 630 -39.62 10.49 3.53
C CYS A 630 -40.70 10.29 4.60
N ARG A 631 -40.74 9.06 5.15
CA ARG A 631 -41.59 8.71 6.30
C ARG A 631 -40.72 8.04 7.38
N ILE A 632 -40.75 8.56 8.60
CA ILE A 632 -40.01 8.05 9.74
C ILE A 632 -40.98 7.55 10.79
N ALA A 633 -41.00 6.26 11.08
CA ALA A 633 -41.81 5.64 12.12
C ALA A 633 -40.91 5.09 13.24
N PRO A 634 -41.15 5.49 14.53
CA PRO A 634 -40.38 4.98 15.65
C PRO A 634 -40.68 3.49 15.90
N LYS A 635 -39.68 2.69 16.31
CA LYS A 635 -39.77 1.22 16.49
C LYS A 635 -40.64 0.78 17.68
N ARG A 636 -40.91 1.67 18.63
CA ARG A 636 -41.72 1.42 19.83
C ARG A 636 -43.01 2.26 19.88
N ALA A 637 -43.89 2.14 18.90
CA ALA A 637 -45.20 2.69 19.03
C ALA A 637 -46.21 1.54 19.20
N SER A 638 -46.90 1.50 20.35
CA SER A 638 -48.14 0.74 20.49
C SER A 638 -49.12 1.21 19.43
N ALA A 639 -49.81 0.27 18.78
CA ALA A 639 -50.60 0.45 17.55
C ALA A 639 -51.66 1.56 17.50
N ALA A 640 -51.73 2.48 18.46
CA ALA A 640 -52.84 3.46 18.57
C ALA A 640 -52.46 4.91 18.17
N ARG A 641 -51.22 5.36 18.24
CA ARG A 641 -50.80 6.73 17.79
C ARG A 641 -49.27 6.80 17.71
N ALA A 642 -48.67 6.40 16.55
CA ALA A 642 -47.32 6.79 16.22
C ALA A 642 -47.39 8.02 15.33
N ASP A 643 -46.93 9.17 15.78
CA ASP A 643 -46.73 10.33 14.94
C ASP A 643 -45.59 10.02 13.96
N THR A 644 -45.98 9.62 12.74
CA THR A 644 -45.03 9.38 11.65
C THR A 644 -44.56 10.74 11.12
N LEU A 645 -43.32 11.07 11.28
CA LEU A 645 -42.74 12.26 10.66
C LEU A 645 -42.74 12.09 9.13
N ARG A 646 -43.20 13.12 8.42
CA ARG A 646 -43.22 13.16 6.95
C ARG A 646 -42.40 14.33 6.47
N GLY A 647 -41.63 14.13 5.44
CA GLY A 647 -40.79 15.17 4.85
C GLY A 647 -40.41 14.88 3.40
N VAL A 648 -39.62 15.74 2.81
CA VAL A 648 -39.04 15.58 1.47
C VAL A 648 -37.54 15.77 1.60
N THR A 649 -36.79 14.82 1.05
CA THR A 649 -35.34 14.95 0.80
C THR A 649 -35.09 14.92 -0.69
N TYR A 650 -33.88 15.28 -1.14
CA TYR A 650 -33.53 15.27 -2.55
C TYR A 650 -32.51 14.15 -2.90
N ARG A 651 -32.24 13.27 -1.93
CA ARG A 651 -31.35 12.10 -2.10
C ARG A 651 -32.01 10.86 -1.52
N MET A 652 -31.67 9.69 -2.06
CA MET A 652 -31.94 8.40 -1.41
C MET A 652 -30.92 8.16 -0.29
N SER A 653 -30.96 9.00 0.73
CA SER A 653 -30.00 9.03 1.85
C SER A 653 -30.71 9.35 3.15
N LEU A 654 -30.13 8.93 4.27
CA LEU A 654 -30.60 9.26 5.62
C LEU A 654 -29.95 10.54 6.17
N GLU A 655 -29.01 11.13 5.45
CA GLU A 655 -28.28 12.34 5.86
C GLU A 655 -29.25 13.51 6.04
N GLY A 656 -29.15 14.20 7.17
CA GLY A 656 -30.01 15.37 7.51
C GLY A 656 -31.44 15.05 7.94
N LEU A 657 -31.81 13.76 8.04
CA LEU A 657 -33.09 13.37 8.58
C LEU A 657 -33.09 13.43 10.14
N PRO A 658 -34.19 13.87 10.77
CA PRO A 658 -34.28 13.96 12.23
C PRO A 658 -34.48 12.57 12.86
N LEU A 659 -33.41 11.74 12.87
CA LEU A 659 -33.40 10.43 13.48
C LEU A 659 -33.05 10.54 14.97
N SER A 660 -33.90 9.98 15.85
CA SER A 660 -33.60 9.91 17.28
C SER A 660 -32.70 8.72 17.62
N ALA A 661 -32.09 8.73 18.82
CA ALA A 661 -31.23 7.63 19.30
C ALA A 661 -31.93 6.26 19.39
N ASP A 662 -33.26 6.23 19.36
CA ASP A 662 -34.06 5.00 19.29
C ASP A 662 -34.22 4.57 17.83
N SER A 663 -34.05 3.26 17.55
CA SER A 663 -34.20 2.71 16.20
C SER A 663 -35.55 3.06 15.58
N ALA A 664 -35.52 3.58 14.35
CA ALA A 664 -36.71 3.95 13.57
C ALA A 664 -36.74 3.17 12.25
N THR A 665 -37.94 3.00 11.70
CA THR A 665 -38.09 2.57 10.29
C THR A 665 -38.23 3.79 9.42
N VAL A 666 -37.33 3.96 8.48
CA VAL A 666 -37.37 5.05 7.48
C VAL A 666 -37.80 4.47 6.15
N ILE A 667 -38.75 5.09 5.50
CA ILE A 667 -39.21 4.75 4.15
C ILE A 667 -38.99 5.98 3.27
N LEU A 668 -38.24 5.76 2.19
CA LEU A 668 -37.94 6.75 1.16
C LEU A 668 -38.62 6.33 -0.15
N ASP A 669 -39.58 7.12 -0.62
CA ASP A 669 -40.37 6.86 -1.82
C ASP A 669 -40.10 7.94 -2.88
N SER A 670 -39.89 7.55 -4.11
CA SER A 670 -39.67 8.43 -5.27
C SER A 670 -40.01 7.73 -6.58
N TYR A 671 -39.93 8.45 -7.69
CA TYR A 671 -39.90 7.88 -9.03
C TYR A 671 -38.50 8.06 -9.59
N PHE A 672 -37.87 6.96 -10.01
CA PHE A 672 -36.59 6.93 -10.69
C PHE A 672 -36.82 6.95 -12.21
N THR A 673 -36.40 8.01 -12.88
CA THR A 673 -36.63 8.17 -14.33
C THR A 673 -35.43 7.69 -15.13
N THR A 674 -35.63 6.65 -15.94
CA THR A 674 -34.63 6.12 -16.88
C THR A 674 -34.70 6.86 -18.21
N ARG A 675 -33.54 7.14 -18.83
CA ARG A 675 -33.46 7.75 -20.15
C ARG A 675 -33.49 6.72 -21.26
N GLU A 676 -32.95 5.55 -21.04
CA GLU A 676 -32.80 4.45 -21.99
C GLU A 676 -33.38 3.17 -21.41
N GLU A 677 -33.96 2.32 -22.28
CA GLU A 677 -34.40 0.97 -21.90
C GLU A 677 -33.18 0.06 -21.70
N GLY A 678 -33.20 -0.78 -20.69
CA GLY A 678 -32.14 -1.78 -20.46
C GLY A 678 -32.02 -2.25 -19.04
N VAL A 679 -30.93 -2.96 -18.75
CA VAL A 679 -30.68 -3.52 -17.41
C VAL A 679 -30.03 -2.48 -16.51
N TYR A 680 -30.73 -2.14 -15.42
CA TYR A 680 -30.21 -1.31 -14.35
C TYR A 680 -29.87 -2.18 -13.14
N THR A 681 -28.71 -1.98 -12.58
CA THR A 681 -28.22 -2.67 -11.37
C THR A 681 -28.21 -1.68 -10.21
N PHE A 682 -28.93 -1.99 -9.15
CA PHE A 682 -28.91 -1.22 -7.90
C PHE A 682 -28.13 -2.00 -6.85
N THR A 683 -27.17 -1.37 -6.19
CA THR A 683 -26.33 -1.98 -5.16
C THR A 683 -26.43 -1.18 -3.86
N ILE A 684 -26.62 -1.86 -2.74
CA ILE A 684 -26.63 -1.26 -1.41
C ILE A 684 -25.24 -1.50 -0.80
N ALA A 685 -24.41 -0.45 -0.76
CA ALA A 685 -23.05 -0.53 -0.22
C ALA A 685 -23.01 -0.39 1.31
N GLN A 686 -23.95 0.40 1.89
CA GLN A 686 -24.11 0.56 3.33
C GLN A 686 -25.58 0.68 3.68
N GLY A 687 -25.99 0.14 4.82
CA GLY A 687 -27.34 0.27 5.37
C GLY A 687 -27.70 -0.86 6.34
N ASP A 688 -28.28 -0.50 7.50
CA ASP A 688 -28.88 -1.45 8.44
C ASP A 688 -30.17 -2.02 7.83
N SER A 689 -30.33 -3.35 7.76
CA SER A 689 -31.56 -4.02 7.29
C SER A 689 -32.35 -3.24 6.23
N THR A 690 -31.74 -3.05 5.05
CA THR A 690 -32.32 -2.23 3.98
C THR A 690 -33.01 -3.10 2.95
N VAL A 691 -34.20 -2.70 2.52
CA VAL A 691 -34.96 -3.30 1.41
C VAL A 691 -35.20 -2.25 0.35
N LEU A 692 -34.76 -2.50 -0.88
CA LEU A 692 -35.07 -1.67 -2.05
C LEU A 692 -36.08 -2.39 -2.94
N ALA A 693 -37.09 -1.68 -3.39
CA ALA A 693 -38.09 -2.17 -4.34
C ALA A 693 -38.20 -1.23 -5.55
N ILE A 694 -38.36 -1.80 -6.74
CA ILE A 694 -38.64 -1.07 -7.98
C ILE A 694 -39.98 -1.57 -8.53
N ASP A 695 -40.90 -0.66 -8.85
CA ASP A 695 -42.25 -0.95 -9.34
C ASP A 695 -42.99 -1.98 -8.46
N GLY A 696 -42.78 -1.89 -7.15
CA GLY A 696 -43.37 -2.78 -6.15
C GLY A 696 -42.68 -4.15 -6.02
N SER A 697 -41.71 -4.46 -6.82
CA SER A 697 -40.94 -5.72 -6.74
C SER A 697 -39.74 -5.54 -5.81
N PRO A 698 -39.66 -6.25 -4.64
CA PRO A 698 -38.51 -6.19 -3.76
C PRO A 698 -37.33 -6.86 -4.44
N ALA A 699 -36.19 -6.16 -4.47
CA ALA A 699 -35.05 -6.56 -5.29
C ALA A 699 -33.77 -6.78 -4.53
N VAL A 700 -33.54 -6.00 -3.51
CA VAL A 700 -32.28 -6.05 -2.73
C VAL A 700 -32.66 -6.07 -1.26
N ASN A 701 -32.12 -7.05 -0.52
CA ASN A 701 -32.34 -7.18 0.91
C ASN A 701 -30.99 -7.41 1.61
N ASN A 702 -30.58 -6.43 2.42
CA ASN A 702 -29.29 -6.45 3.12
C ASN A 702 -29.35 -7.13 4.50
N ARG A 703 -30.26 -8.06 4.75
CA ARG A 703 -30.42 -8.69 6.09
C ARG A 703 -29.35 -9.72 6.47
N ALA A 704 -28.49 -10.17 5.54
CA ALA A 704 -27.58 -11.29 5.77
C ALA A 704 -26.35 -11.32 4.84
N ALA A 705 -25.89 -10.19 4.32
CA ALA A 705 -24.70 -10.19 3.45
C ALA A 705 -23.41 -10.11 4.27
N ASP A 706 -22.48 -11.00 4.01
CA ASP A 706 -21.10 -10.87 4.43
C ASP A 706 -20.51 -9.59 3.80
N TRP A 707 -19.61 -8.89 4.48
CA TRP A 707 -19.07 -7.57 4.08
C TRP A 707 -18.40 -7.51 2.70
N TRP A 708 -18.14 -8.68 2.06
CA TRP A 708 -17.58 -8.81 0.71
C TRP A 708 -18.60 -9.11 -0.39
N ASP A 709 -19.88 -9.30 -0.05
CA ASP A 709 -20.94 -9.62 -1.01
C ASP A 709 -22.00 -8.51 -0.98
N LEU A 710 -21.76 -7.41 -1.71
CA LEU A 710 -22.68 -6.29 -1.75
C LEU A 710 -23.99 -6.73 -2.37
N PRO A 711 -25.13 -6.62 -1.67
CA PRO A 711 -26.41 -7.01 -2.20
C PRO A 711 -26.78 -6.13 -3.42
N ALA A 712 -26.93 -6.75 -4.58
CA ALA A 712 -27.28 -6.09 -5.82
C ALA A 712 -28.55 -6.69 -6.46
N GLY A 713 -29.42 -5.81 -6.97
CA GLY A 713 -30.62 -6.17 -7.74
C GLY A 713 -30.52 -5.69 -9.18
N ARG A 714 -30.86 -6.55 -10.16
CA ARG A 714 -30.88 -6.20 -11.58
C ARG A 714 -32.30 -6.15 -12.10
N PHE A 715 -32.66 -5.04 -12.79
CA PHE A 715 -33.98 -4.80 -13.35
C PHE A 715 -33.87 -4.43 -14.82
N HIS A 716 -34.69 -5.04 -15.66
CA HIS A 716 -34.89 -4.53 -17.00
C HIS A 716 -35.96 -3.44 -16.95
N LEU A 717 -35.54 -2.19 -17.08
CA LEU A 717 -36.43 -1.02 -17.02
C LEU A 717 -36.62 -0.43 -18.43
N ARG A 718 -37.84 -0.02 -18.72
CA ARG A 718 -38.15 0.77 -19.93
C ARG A 718 -37.71 2.21 -19.72
N SER A 719 -37.62 2.98 -20.80
CA SER A 719 -37.44 4.44 -20.65
C SER A 719 -38.66 5.07 -19.99
N GLY A 720 -38.46 5.93 -18.99
CA GLY A 720 -39.52 6.60 -18.24
C GLY A 720 -39.42 6.45 -16.73
N PRO A 721 -40.48 6.89 -16.00
CA PRO A 721 -40.49 6.86 -14.54
C PRO A 721 -40.83 5.47 -13.98
N HIS A 722 -40.05 5.01 -13.00
CA HIS A 722 -40.24 3.77 -12.25
C HIS A 722 -40.39 4.09 -10.76
N ALA A 723 -41.37 3.53 -10.07
CA ALA A 723 -41.53 3.74 -8.63
C ALA A 723 -40.36 3.08 -7.90
N ILE A 724 -39.62 3.84 -7.09
CA ILE A 724 -38.55 3.35 -6.23
C ILE A 724 -38.92 3.58 -4.77
N SER A 725 -38.80 2.53 -3.96
CA SER A 725 -39.05 2.61 -2.51
C SER A 725 -37.89 1.94 -1.78
N VAL A 726 -37.35 2.62 -0.78
CA VAL A 726 -36.29 2.11 0.09
C VAL A 726 -36.77 2.13 1.53
N MET A 727 -36.78 0.97 2.18
CA MET A 727 -37.11 0.83 3.59
C MET A 727 -35.84 0.45 4.36
N VAL A 728 -35.51 1.25 5.37
CA VAL A 728 -34.33 1.08 6.23
C VAL A 728 -34.77 0.96 7.68
N ALA A 729 -34.29 -0.06 8.38
CA ALA A 729 -34.38 -0.12 9.84
C ALA A 729 -33.13 0.56 10.43
N ALA A 730 -33.25 1.84 10.79
CA ALA A 730 -32.15 2.63 11.32
C ALA A 730 -31.94 2.38 12.82
N SER A 731 -30.70 2.09 13.24
CA SER A 731 -30.26 2.03 14.64
C SER A 731 -29.49 3.29 15.02
N GLY A 732 -29.60 3.76 16.26
CA GLY A 732 -29.21 5.09 16.74
C GLY A 732 -27.73 5.52 16.67
N HIS A 733 -26.88 4.82 15.92
CA HIS A 733 -25.47 5.14 15.73
C HIS A 733 -25.19 5.56 14.29
N GLY A 734 -25.90 6.61 13.79
CA GLY A 734 -25.65 7.25 12.51
C GLY A 734 -25.75 6.30 11.31
N PRO A 735 -26.98 5.92 10.87
CA PRO A 735 -27.10 5.00 9.74
C PRO A 735 -26.61 5.68 8.47
N ALA A 736 -25.63 5.07 7.85
CA ALA A 736 -25.27 5.38 6.47
C ALA A 736 -26.17 4.54 5.55
N LEU A 737 -26.83 5.17 4.59
CA LEU A 737 -27.49 4.52 3.48
C LEU A 737 -26.79 4.96 2.20
N ASP A 738 -26.13 4.02 1.56
CA ASP A 738 -25.46 4.25 0.28
C ASP A 738 -26.03 3.28 -0.76
N ILE A 739 -26.71 3.84 -1.77
CA ILE A 739 -27.31 3.10 -2.86
C ILE A 739 -26.74 3.63 -4.17
N THR A 740 -26.08 2.75 -4.90
CA THR A 740 -25.58 3.06 -6.25
C THR A 740 -26.45 2.44 -7.33
N VAL A 741 -26.46 3.07 -8.49
CA VAL A 741 -27.14 2.59 -9.71
C VAL A 741 -26.16 2.59 -10.87
N GLN A 742 -26.26 1.55 -11.71
CA GLN A 742 -25.55 1.44 -12.99
C GLN A 742 -26.54 0.98 -14.07
N GLY A 743 -26.44 1.49 -15.29
CA GLY A 743 -27.31 1.10 -16.40
C GLY A 743 -26.87 1.67 -17.74
N PRO A 744 -27.69 1.54 -18.78
CA PRO A 744 -27.41 2.13 -20.10
C PRO A 744 -27.14 3.63 -19.98
N GLY A 745 -26.00 4.08 -20.49
CA GLY A 745 -25.58 5.49 -20.41
C GLY A 745 -25.31 6.01 -19.00
N LEU A 746 -25.31 5.14 -17.98
CA LEU A 746 -25.10 5.50 -16.57
C LEU A 746 -24.04 4.61 -15.95
N GLU A 747 -22.85 5.18 -15.65
CA GLU A 747 -21.83 4.49 -14.86
C GLU A 747 -22.28 4.31 -13.41
N ALA A 748 -21.68 3.33 -12.71
CA ALA A 748 -21.98 3.07 -11.29
C ALA A 748 -21.75 4.32 -10.44
N GLN A 749 -22.82 4.88 -9.89
CA GLN A 749 -22.80 6.08 -9.06
C GLN A 749 -24.00 6.10 -8.12
N GLN A 750 -23.99 6.97 -7.10
CA GLN A 750 -25.17 7.23 -6.28
C GLN A 750 -26.34 7.69 -7.18
N ILE A 751 -27.57 7.35 -6.80
CA ILE A 751 -28.75 7.71 -7.61
C ILE A 751 -28.79 9.23 -7.77
N PRO A 752 -28.65 9.77 -9.00
CA PRO A 752 -28.68 11.22 -9.21
C PRO A 752 -30.02 11.82 -8.81
N ALA A 753 -29.99 12.91 -8.04
CA ALA A 753 -31.23 13.57 -7.59
C ALA A 753 -32.10 14.10 -8.74
N SER A 754 -31.49 14.43 -9.89
CA SER A 754 -32.20 14.81 -11.12
C SER A 754 -33.02 13.67 -11.75
N MET A 755 -32.72 12.42 -11.38
CA MET A 755 -33.48 11.23 -11.80
C MET A 755 -34.57 10.84 -10.77
N LEU A 756 -34.69 11.56 -9.66
CA LEU A 756 -35.67 11.31 -8.61
C LEU A 756 -36.76 12.37 -8.66
N SER A 757 -38.03 11.96 -8.78
CA SER A 757 -39.18 12.87 -8.82
C SER A 757 -40.27 12.43 -7.85
N ARG A 758 -41.06 13.40 -7.35
CA ARG A 758 -42.19 13.15 -6.43
C ARG A 758 -43.43 12.62 -7.15
N ARG A 759 -43.47 12.75 -8.46
CA ARG A 759 -44.58 12.31 -9.32
C ARG A 759 -44.01 11.68 -10.59
N PRO A 760 -44.71 10.73 -11.22
CA PRO A 760 -44.30 10.23 -12.53
C PRO A 760 -44.41 11.35 -13.56
N HIS A 761 -43.31 11.69 -14.24
CA HIS A 761 -43.23 12.68 -15.31
C HIS A 761 -42.74 12.03 -16.60
#